data_2945758abc9fc472c63d968f7176d600
#
_entry.id   2945758abc9fc472c63d968f7176d600
#
_cell.length_a   1.000
_cell.length_b   1.000
_cell.length_c   1.000
_cell.angle_alpha   90.00
_cell.angle_beta   90.00
_cell.angle_gamma   90.00
#
_symmetry.space_group_name_H-M   'P 1'
#
loop_
_entity.id
_entity.type
_entity.pdbx_description
1 polymer ?
#
loop_
_entity_poly.entity_id
_entity_poly.type
_entity_poly.pdbx_seq_one_letter_code
_entity_poly.pdbx_strand_id
1 'polypeptide(L)'
;MKIVLAALNAKYVHSNLAVYDLEAYATEQMRKTSGMGLDSDCTSEGILKDGVRQPEIVIREYTINHNLDQILQALYREKAAVVAFSCYIWNVQEILTIAKELKKVSPNLRIWLGGPEAGNNGDNILRDNPFIEGVMVGEGEGTFYELTTVWQSLACEDGEETLREIRLEEKAVNDNLLEEKNGKHTDAYKNVLGILYRDKDGKIIHNPARPLMNLDDLPFIYKDLSVFQNKILYYETSRGCPFSCSYCLSSIDRKVRFRSFSLVQKELDFFMDNMVPQVKLIDRTFNCNKEHALAIWRYIAEHDNGVTNFHFEVAADLIGEEELAVFETMRPGLIQLEIGLQSTNLETIHEIRRVMDVEKVKSTLLKIRSFGNIHQHLDLIAGLPYEDLSSFKKSFNDAYAMRPNQLQLGFLKVLKGSYMGEQVDAYELKYRDVQPYEVLSTKWISYDDILILKRVEEMVEVYYNSDQFEHVLPYVISFFETPYAFYETLGNYYESHQLFGIGFKREARYEALRDFCIGHFDLQQFSVQILDSLLTYDYYLRENAKSRPAWSKEEPIDKTVYQTFFKNGGNAKIDLRKEGYDSKTAARMMHIEPIARGALRWVTDDTYGKEQPISGETDHTDAAGCHRDGEQADDIVYALFDYEDRNPLSKDAKVTVLSGL
;
A
#
# COMPACT_ATOMS: atom_id res chain seq x y z
N MET A 1 -13.68 20.86 26.98
CA MET A 1 -14.39 19.92 26.08
C MET A 1 -13.37 18.96 25.48
N LYS A 2 -13.73 17.65 25.31
CA LYS A 2 -12.85 16.64 24.69
C LYS A 2 -13.40 16.24 23.33
N ILE A 3 -12.52 16.20 22.31
CA ILE A 3 -12.80 15.79 20.94
C ILE A 3 -11.92 14.58 20.63
N VAL A 4 -12.50 13.51 20.10
CA VAL A 4 -11.74 12.34 19.62
C VAL A 4 -11.75 12.30 18.11
N LEU A 5 -10.57 12.30 17.50
CA LEU A 5 -10.34 11.94 16.11
C LEU A 5 -10.08 10.43 16.03
N ALA A 6 -10.99 9.68 15.45
CA ALA A 6 -10.94 8.23 15.39
C ALA A 6 -10.64 7.74 13.95
N ALA A 7 -9.66 6.87 13.80
CA ALA A 7 -9.30 6.25 12.53
C ALA A 7 -9.26 4.73 12.64
N LEU A 8 -9.84 4.02 11.66
CA LEU A 8 -9.73 2.58 11.49
C LEU A 8 -8.89 2.31 10.24
N ASN A 9 -7.62 1.95 10.46
CA ASN A 9 -6.65 1.70 9.40
C ASN A 9 -6.82 0.29 8.81
N ALA A 10 -6.42 0.08 7.56
CA ALA A 10 -6.51 -1.24 6.91
C ALA A 10 -5.58 -2.28 7.60
N LYS A 11 -4.38 -1.85 8.04
CA LYS A 11 -3.41 -2.69 8.76
C LYS A 11 -2.75 -1.90 9.88
N TYR A 12 -2.15 -2.59 10.85
CA TYR A 12 -1.46 -1.95 11.99
C TYR A 12 -0.28 -1.07 11.58
N VAL A 13 0.45 -1.45 10.53
CA VAL A 13 1.62 -0.71 10.05
C VAL A 13 1.31 0.66 9.45
N HIS A 14 0.04 0.96 9.18
CA HIS A 14 -0.40 2.24 8.63
C HIS A 14 -0.72 3.24 9.75
N SER A 15 -0.32 4.49 9.56
CA SER A 15 -0.84 5.64 10.30
C SER A 15 -1.86 6.39 9.43
N ASN A 16 -2.76 7.13 10.05
CA ASN A 16 -3.73 7.95 9.32
C ASN A 16 -3.29 9.41 9.31
N LEU A 17 -2.51 9.82 8.30
CA LEU A 17 -1.96 11.16 8.20
C LEU A 17 -3.03 12.25 8.42
N ALA A 18 -4.23 12.09 7.84
CA ALA A 18 -5.27 13.09 7.90
C ALA A 18 -5.69 13.48 9.34
N VAL A 19 -5.81 12.51 10.27
CA VAL A 19 -6.21 12.86 11.65
C VAL A 19 -5.11 13.61 12.41
N TYR A 20 -3.84 13.36 12.08
CA TYR A 20 -2.71 14.09 12.63
C TYR A 20 -2.62 15.51 12.06
N ASP A 21 -2.86 15.69 10.75
CA ASP A 21 -2.90 17.02 10.12
C ASP A 21 -4.03 17.88 10.67
N LEU A 22 -5.22 17.30 10.87
CA LEU A 22 -6.37 17.97 11.48
C LEU A 22 -6.03 18.45 12.90
N GLU A 23 -5.47 17.58 13.72
CA GLU A 23 -5.08 17.90 15.11
C GLU A 23 -4.00 18.99 15.13
N ALA A 24 -2.91 18.80 14.37
CA ALA A 24 -1.79 19.71 14.37
C ALA A 24 -2.18 21.10 13.85
N TYR A 25 -2.95 21.15 12.75
CA TYR A 25 -3.43 22.42 12.19
C TYR A 25 -4.36 23.16 13.16
N ALA A 26 -5.37 22.47 13.70
CA ALA A 26 -6.31 23.09 14.65
C ALA A 26 -5.59 23.60 15.91
N THR A 27 -4.68 22.82 16.47
CA THR A 27 -3.89 23.20 17.64
C THR A 27 -3.02 24.41 17.35
N GLU A 28 -2.36 24.48 16.19
CA GLU A 28 -1.56 25.63 15.82
C GLU A 28 -2.39 26.89 15.58
N GLN A 29 -3.57 26.79 14.94
CA GLN A 29 -4.46 27.94 14.73
C GLN A 29 -5.02 28.46 16.06
N MET A 30 -5.45 27.57 16.97
CA MET A 30 -5.90 27.95 18.30
C MET A 30 -4.80 28.70 19.08
N ARG A 31 -3.54 28.25 18.99
CA ARG A 31 -2.40 28.91 19.62
C ARG A 31 -2.15 30.31 19.04
N LYS A 32 -2.17 30.45 17.72
CA LYS A 32 -2.03 31.75 17.03
C LYS A 32 -3.11 32.74 17.45
N THR A 33 -4.35 32.27 17.55
CA THR A 33 -5.49 33.11 17.95
C THR A 33 -5.43 33.53 19.41
N SER A 34 -4.87 32.67 20.28
CA SER A 34 -4.70 32.97 21.73
C SER A 34 -3.55 33.94 22.04
N GLY A 35 -2.72 34.30 21.05
CA GLY A 35 -1.59 35.23 21.24
C GLY A 35 -0.44 34.64 22.06
N MET A 36 -0.34 33.31 22.19
CA MET A 36 0.77 32.62 22.86
C MET A 36 1.98 32.53 21.92
N GLY A 37 3.15 32.99 22.37
CA GLY A 37 4.41 32.95 21.59
C GLY A 37 4.93 31.53 21.39
N LEU A 38 5.90 31.37 20.45
CA LEU A 38 6.50 30.10 20.03
C LEU A 38 7.23 29.32 21.16
N ASP A 39 7.65 30.00 22.25
CA ASP A 39 8.57 29.45 23.25
C ASP A 39 7.92 29.06 24.60
N SER A 40 6.59 28.99 24.70
CA SER A 40 5.96 28.56 25.93
C SER A 40 5.76 27.05 25.92
N ASP A 41 6.59 26.32 26.68
CA ASP A 41 6.34 24.92 27.04
C ASP A 41 4.89 24.74 27.54
N CYS A 42 4.13 23.86 26.89
CA CYS A 42 2.72 23.55 27.19
C CYS A 42 2.55 22.79 28.51
N THR A 43 3.04 23.33 29.63
CA THR A 43 2.85 22.76 30.99
C THR A 43 1.93 23.59 31.86
N SER A 44 1.41 24.72 31.38
CA SER A 44 0.39 25.49 32.09
C SER A 44 -0.92 25.44 31.33
N GLU A 45 -1.98 25.00 31.98
CA GLU A 45 -3.38 24.90 31.54
C GLU A 45 -3.73 25.96 30.47
N GLY A 46 -3.96 25.50 29.21
CA GLY A 46 -4.28 26.37 28.06
C GLY A 46 -5.60 27.13 28.28
N ILE A 47 -5.51 28.31 28.92
CA ILE A 47 -6.63 29.21 29.16
C ILE A 47 -6.57 30.31 28.08
N LEU A 48 -7.62 30.41 27.25
CA LEU A 48 -7.80 31.50 26.29
C LEU A 48 -7.94 32.85 27.03
N LYS A 49 -7.69 33.98 26.33
CA LYS A 49 -7.80 35.36 26.90
C LYS A 49 -9.12 35.62 27.62
N ASP A 50 -10.18 34.85 27.28
CA ASP A 50 -11.52 34.97 27.88
C ASP A 50 -11.78 33.96 29.02
N GLY A 51 -10.75 33.27 29.52
CA GLY A 51 -10.88 32.30 30.62
C GLY A 51 -11.42 30.93 30.20
N VAL A 52 -11.62 30.69 28.88
CA VAL A 52 -12.13 29.43 28.35
C VAL A 52 -10.96 28.47 28.07
N ARG A 53 -11.05 27.24 28.54
CA ARG A 53 -10.03 26.21 28.27
C ARG A 53 -10.10 25.77 26.82
N GLN A 54 -8.94 25.59 26.16
CA GLN A 54 -8.87 25.00 24.82
C GLN A 54 -9.46 23.59 24.82
N PRO A 55 -10.11 23.14 23.73
CA PRO A 55 -10.56 21.76 23.61
C PRO A 55 -9.38 20.79 23.62
N GLU A 56 -9.51 19.70 24.35
CA GLU A 56 -8.59 18.56 24.29
C GLU A 56 -8.88 17.74 23.03
N ILE A 57 -7.95 17.71 22.08
CA ILE A 57 -8.06 16.87 20.86
C ILE A 57 -7.22 15.63 21.08
N VAL A 58 -7.82 14.45 20.88
CA VAL A 58 -7.17 13.16 21.12
C VAL A 58 -7.34 12.29 19.89
N ILE A 59 -6.23 11.73 19.39
CA ILE A 59 -6.24 10.77 18.26
C ILE A 59 -6.36 9.35 18.81
N ARG A 60 -7.22 8.53 18.19
CA ARG A 60 -7.35 7.11 18.47
C ARG A 60 -7.33 6.33 17.16
N GLU A 61 -6.28 5.53 16.99
CA GLU A 61 -6.11 4.67 15.82
C GLU A 61 -6.40 3.20 16.17
N TYR A 62 -7.17 2.59 15.32
CA TYR A 62 -7.53 1.17 15.34
C TYR A 62 -7.25 0.57 13.97
N THR A 63 -7.54 -0.70 13.78
CA THR A 63 -7.55 -1.36 12.47
C THR A 63 -8.89 -2.04 12.25
N ILE A 64 -9.25 -2.29 10.99
CA ILE A 64 -10.45 -3.07 10.63
C ILE A 64 -10.44 -4.50 11.17
N ASN A 65 -9.29 -4.99 11.64
CA ASN A 65 -9.13 -6.32 12.25
C ASN A 65 -9.39 -6.31 13.77
N HIS A 66 -9.57 -5.14 14.39
CA HIS A 66 -9.94 -5.08 15.80
C HIS A 66 -11.42 -5.47 15.98
N ASN A 67 -11.72 -6.08 17.12
CA ASN A 67 -13.10 -6.35 17.50
C ASN A 67 -13.86 -5.03 17.70
N LEU A 68 -15.01 -4.87 17.01
CA LEU A 68 -15.82 -3.64 17.05
C LEU A 68 -16.28 -3.30 18.46
N ASP A 69 -16.60 -4.29 19.30
CA ASP A 69 -16.99 -4.06 20.70
C ASP A 69 -15.85 -3.45 21.51
N GLN A 70 -14.61 -3.85 21.25
CA GLN A 70 -13.44 -3.26 21.94
C GLN A 70 -13.25 -1.80 21.53
N ILE A 71 -13.45 -1.47 20.24
CA ILE A 71 -13.38 -0.08 19.76
C ILE A 71 -14.51 0.74 20.38
N LEU A 72 -15.74 0.22 20.38
CA LEU A 72 -16.89 0.87 21.01
C LEU A 72 -16.63 1.19 22.49
N GLN A 73 -16.14 0.20 23.25
CA GLN A 73 -15.81 0.38 24.67
C GLN A 73 -14.71 1.41 24.88
N ALA A 74 -13.67 1.41 24.04
CA ALA A 74 -12.56 2.35 24.12
C ALA A 74 -13.06 3.79 23.87
N LEU A 75 -13.81 4.02 22.81
CA LEU A 75 -14.38 5.33 22.48
C LEU A 75 -15.37 5.82 23.55
N TYR A 76 -16.21 4.93 24.09
CA TYR A 76 -17.13 5.28 25.19
C TYR A 76 -16.40 5.75 26.44
N ARG A 77 -15.26 5.11 26.78
CA ARG A 77 -14.44 5.49 27.95
C ARG A 77 -13.77 6.83 27.81
N GLU A 78 -13.58 7.35 26.61
CA GLU A 78 -13.03 8.68 26.37
C GLU A 78 -13.91 9.81 26.90
N LYS A 79 -15.22 9.57 27.09
CA LYS A 79 -16.19 10.57 27.54
C LYS A 79 -16.12 11.85 26.73
N ALA A 80 -15.92 11.71 25.44
CA ALA A 80 -15.80 12.82 24.50
C ALA A 80 -17.15 13.52 24.28
N ALA A 81 -17.12 14.83 24.04
CA ALA A 81 -18.28 15.59 23.56
C ALA A 81 -18.49 15.37 22.05
N VAL A 82 -17.41 15.15 21.32
CA VAL A 82 -17.40 14.91 19.87
C VAL A 82 -16.51 13.73 19.54
N VAL A 83 -16.97 12.87 18.62
CA VAL A 83 -16.15 11.87 17.94
C VAL A 83 -16.23 12.12 16.44
N ALA A 84 -15.10 12.39 15.80
CA ALA A 84 -14.98 12.56 14.37
C ALA A 84 -14.19 11.40 13.75
N PHE A 85 -14.79 10.72 12.77
CA PHE A 85 -14.21 9.54 12.13
C PHE A 85 -13.63 9.85 10.76
N SER A 86 -12.47 9.25 10.45
CA SER A 86 -11.84 9.29 9.13
C SER A 86 -12.32 8.11 8.28
N CYS A 87 -13.16 8.41 7.27
CA CYS A 87 -13.88 7.43 6.47
C CYS A 87 -13.24 7.19 5.10
N TYR A 88 -12.87 5.94 4.86
CA TYR A 88 -12.36 5.41 3.60
C TYR A 88 -13.21 4.23 3.13
N ILE A 89 -12.99 3.79 1.90
CA ILE A 89 -13.73 2.65 1.33
C ILE A 89 -13.53 1.32 2.07
N TRP A 90 -12.52 1.20 2.92
CA TRP A 90 -12.24 -0.03 3.66
C TRP A 90 -12.81 -0.06 5.09
N ASN A 91 -13.36 1.06 5.59
CA ASN A 91 -13.76 1.17 7.00
C ASN A 91 -15.13 1.82 7.23
N VAL A 92 -15.80 2.31 6.21
CA VAL A 92 -17.04 3.10 6.39
C VAL A 92 -18.14 2.26 7.04
N GLN A 93 -18.25 0.98 6.73
CA GLN A 93 -19.28 0.11 7.29
C GLN A 93 -19.07 -0.12 8.80
N GLU A 94 -17.83 -0.38 9.19
CA GLU A 94 -17.42 -0.55 10.59
C GLU A 94 -17.67 0.73 11.37
N ILE A 95 -17.30 1.88 10.80
CA ILE A 95 -17.50 3.21 11.39
C ILE A 95 -18.98 3.48 11.62
N LEU A 96 -19.84 3.27 10.62
CA LEU A 96 -21.28 3.49 10.75
C LEU A 96 -21.88 2.56 11.82
N THR A 97 -21.43 1.31 11.90
CA THR A 97 -21.84 0.36 12.92
C THR A 97 -21.45 0.86 14.32
N ILE A 98 -20.18 1.24 14.53
CA ILE A 98 -19.68 1.76 15.80
C ILE A 98 -20.42 3.05 16.19
N ALA A 99 -20.58 3.98 15.25
CA ALA A 99 -21.23 5.26 15.46
C ALA A 99 -22.68 5.10 15.93
N LYS A 100 -23.41 4.16 15.30
CA LYS A 100 -24.79 3.83 15.67
C LYS A 100 -24.88 3.30 17.10
N GLU A 101 -24.03 2.36 17.48
CA GLU A 101 -24.03 1.79 18.83
C GLU A 101 -23.55 2.80 19.88
N LEU A 102 -22.55 3.61 19.53
CA LEU A 102 -22.01 4.66 20.41
C LEU A 102 -23.08 5.72 20.72
N LYS A 103 -23.89 6.09 19.72
CA LYS A 103 -25.00 7.07 19.93
C LYS A 103 -26.08 6.54 20.86
N LYS A 104 -26.35 5.23 20.88
CA LYS A 104 -27.30 4.61 21.82
C LYS A 104 -26.88 4.75 23.29
N VAL A 105 -25.58 4.57 23.55
CA VAL A 105 -25.03 4.61 24.92
C VAL A 105 -24.54 6.01 25.33
N SER A 106 -24.45 6.92 24.37
CA SER A 106 -24.09 8.33 24.57
C SER A 106 -24.95 9.23 23.71
N PRO A 107 -26.24 9.46 24.08
CA PRO A 107 -27.20 10.18 23.23
C PRO A 107 -26.79 11.62 22.89
N ASN A 108 -26.08 12.29 23.79
CA ASN A 108 -25.62 13.68 23.61
C ASN A 108 -24.31 13.80 22.83
N LEU A 109 -23.65 12.67 22.47
CA LEU A 109 -22.41 12.66 21.71
C LEU A 109 -22.65 13.20 20.30
N ARG A 110 -21.84 14.16 19.87
CA ARG A 110 -21.81 14.65 18.50
C ARG A 110 -20.92 13.72 17.68
N ILE A 111 -21.47 13.17 16.56
CA ILE A 111 -20.72 12.25 15.68
C ILE A 111 -20.60 12.91 14.31
N TRP A 112 -19.36 13.08 13.88
CA TRP A 112 -18.99 13.68 12.61
C TRP A 112 -18.14 12.72 11.79
N LEU A 113 -18.24 12.83 10.46
CA LEU A 113 -17.46 12.04 9.52
C LEU A 113 -16.63 12.96 8.63
N GLY A 114 -15.48 12.47 8.16
CA GLY A 114 -14.67 13.12 7.14
C GLY A 114 -13.95 12.06 6.29
N GLY A 115 -13.21 12.51 5.30
CA GLY A 115 -12.50 11.63 4.38
C GLY A 115 -13.26 11.35 3.09
N PRO A 116 -12.59 10.73 2.10
CA PRO A 116 -13.08 10.65 0.72
C PRO A 116 -14.39 9.88 0.57
N GLU A 117 -14.61 8.82 1.35
CA GLU A 117 -15.86 8.04 1.27
C GLU A 117 -17.05 8.84 1.83
N ALA A 118 -16.87 9.48 2.97
CA ALA A 118 -17.93 10.28 3.57
C ALA A 118 -18.19 11.56 2.74
N GLY A 119 -17.15 12.23 2.26
CA GLY A 119 -17.26 13.47 1.51
C GLY A 119 -18.00 13.30 0.18
N ASN A 120 -17.73 12.22 -0.55
CA ASN A 120 -18.36 11.96 -1.86
C ASN A 120 -19.73 11.26 -1.76
N ASN A 121 -20.13 10.78 -0.58
CA ASN A 121 -21.40 10.08 -0.34
C ASN A 121 -22.21 10.70 0.82
N GLY A 122 -21.90 11.93 1.20
CA GLY A 122 -22.40 12.55 2.42
C GLY A 122 -23.92 12.66 2.51
N ASP A 123 -24.60 12.96 1.40
CA ASP A 123 -26.06 13.02 1.36
C ASP A 123 -26.73 11.69 1.72
N ASN A 124 -26.27 10.59 1.13
CA ASN A 124 -26.81 9.27 1.42
C ASN A 124 -26.47 8.85 2.85
N ILE A 125 -25.22 9.08 3.28
CA ILE A 125 -24.81 8.77 4.66
C ILE A 125 -25.68 9.52 5.67
N LEU A 126 -25.89 10.80 5.50
CA LEU A 126 -26.72 11.58 6.41
C LEU A 126 -28.19 11.15 6.33
N ARG A 127 -28.73 10.86 5.13
CA ARG A 127 -30.12 10.42 4.97
C ARG A 127 -30.38 9.11 5.71
N ASP A 128 -29.48 8.14 5.53
CA ASP A 128 -29.68 6.77 6.03
C ASP A 128 -29.26 6.61 7.49
N ASN A 129 -28.48 7.56 8.05
CA ASN A 129 -27.88 7.47 9.39
C ASN A 129 -28.21 8.74 10.21
N PRO A 130 -29.42 8.85 10.80
CA PRO A 130 -29.86 10.04 11.55
C PRO A 130 -29.05 10.32 12.80
N PHE A 131 -28.23 9.40 13.25
CA PHE A 131 -27.32 9.55 14.38
C PHE A 131 -26.01 10.29 14.03
N ILE A 132 -25.73 10.54 12.75
CA ILE A 132 -24.62 11.37 12.28
C ILE A 132 -25.10 12.81 12.18
N GLU A 133 -24.35 13.73 12.82
CA GLU A 133 -24.67 15.16 12.86
C GLU A 133 -24.21 15.88 11.60
N GLY A 134 -23.03 15.54 11.08
CA GLY A 134 -22.51 16.15 9.87
C GLY A 134 -21.32 15.42 9.25
N VAL A 135 -20.94 15.91 8.05
CA VAL A 135 -19.84 15.40 7.23
C VAL A 135 -18.97 16.56 6.79
N MET A 136 -17.67 16.43 6.97
CA MET A 136 -16.65 17.32 6.40
C MET A 136 -16.35 16.91 4.95
N VAL A 137 -16.36 17.86 4.03
CA VAL A 137 -16.21 17.66 2.58
C VAL A 137 -14.98 18.43 2.08
N GLY A 138 -14.15 17.79 1.28
CA GLY A 138 -12.91 18.37 0.75
C GLY A 138 -11.77 18.36 1.79
N GLU A 139 -10.94 19.42 1.77
CA GLU A 139 -9.84 19.56 2.72
C GLU A 139 -10.34 19.85 4.11
N GLY A 140 -9.94 19.01 5.06
CA GLY A 140 -10.53 18.99 6.39
C GLY A 140 -9.90 19.95 7.40
N GLU A 141 -8.68 20.39 7.21
CA GLU A 141 -7.87 21.06 8.23
C GLU A 141 -8.51 22.37 8.74
N GLY A 142 -8.81 23.28 7.82
CA GLY A 142 -9.51 24.52 8.15
C GLY A 142 -10.95 24.31 8.60
N THR A 143 -11.65 23.31 8.02
CA THR A 143 -13.02 22.94 8.39
C THR A 143 -13.07 22.39 9.82
N PHE A 144 -12.15 21.50 10.17
CA PHE A 144 -12.06 20.93 11.52
C PHE A 144 -11.75 22.03 12.56
N TYR A 145 -10.80 22.93 12.27
CA TYR A 145 -10.52 24.06 13.16
C TYR A 145 -11.76 24.92 13.43
N GLU A 146 -12.52 25.32 12.40
CA GLU A 146 -13.75 26.08 12.57
C GLU A 146 -14.80 25.29 13.37
N LEU A 147 -14.95 23.98 13.08
CA LEU A 147 -15.88 23.13 13.84
C LEU A 147 -15.47 23.01 15.30
N THR A 148 -14.17 22.91 15.64
CA THR A 148 -13.74 22.88 17.05
C THR A 148 -14.17 24.13 17.80
N THR A 149 -14.11 25.30 17.16
CA THR A 149 -14.54 26.57 17.71
C THR A 149 -16.07 26.60 17.94
N VAL A 150 -16.84 26.11 16.96
CA VAL A 150 -18.31 26.01 17.07
C VAL A 150 -18.69 25.04 18.17
N TRP A 151 -18.11 23.83 18.21
CA TRP A 151 -18.41 22.84 19.25
C TRP A 151 -18.07 23.33 20.65
N GLN A 152 -17.00 24.11 20.80
CA GLN A 152 -16.63 24.72 22.07
C GLN A 152 -17.66 25.75 22.52
N SER A 153 -18.15 26.60 21.61
CA SER A 153 -19.21 27.57 21.91
C SER A 153 -20.50 26.87 22.36
N LEU A 154 -20.91 25.84 21.63
CA LEU A 154 -22.09 25.05 21.97
C LEU A 154 -21.96 24.37 23.34
N ALA A 155 -20.80 23.82 23.67
CA ALA A 155 -20.56 23.19 24.97
C ALA A 155 -20.59 24.20 26.14
N CYS A 156 -20.22 25.46 25.90
CA CYS A 156 -20.34 26.53 26.88
C CYS A 156 -21.81 26.94 27.10
N GLU A 157 -22.58 27.05 26.02
CA GLU A 157 -24.01 27.36 26.08
C GLU A 157 -24.79 26.25 26.79
N ASP A 158 -24.55 24.98 26.47
CA ASP A 158 -25.13 23.82 27.15
C ASP A 158 -24.83 23.82 28.64
N GLY A 159 -23.59 24.16 29.03
CA GLY A 159 -23.16 24.27 30.43
C GLY A 159 -23.85 25.41 31.18
N GLU A 160 -24.02 26.59 30.55
CA GLU A 160 -24.74 27.72 31.15
C GLU A 160 -26.25 27.43 31.27
N GLU A 161 -26.83 26.75 30.28
CA GLU A 161 -28.23 26.35 30.29
C GLU A 161 -28.48 25.31 31.39
N THR A 162 -27.61 24.32 31.54
CA THR A 162 -27.66 23.35 32.66
C THR A 162 -27.55 24.04 34.01
N LEU A 163 -26.65 25.02 34.15
CA LEU A 163 -26.53 25.81 35.38
C LEU A 163 -27.76 26.70 35.67
N ARG A 164 -28.37 27.21 34.59
CA ARG A 164 -29.65 27.96 34.71
C ARG A 164 -30.79 27.03 35.10
N GLU A 165 -30.84 25.81 34.54
CA GLU A 165 -31.83 24.81 34.92
C GLU A 165 -31.73 24.41 36.38
N ILE A 166 -30.50 24.08 36.84
CA ILE A 166 -30.24 23.78 38.26
C ILE A 166 -30.66 24.95 39.14
N ARG A 167 -30.34 26.19 38.74
CA ARG A 167 -30.76 27.40 39.48
C ARG A 167 -32.26 27.69 39.41
N LEU A 168 -32.93 27.25 38.28
CA LEU A 168 -34.37 27.36 38.12
C LEU A 168 -35.11 26.26 38.85
N GLU A 169 -34.56 25.02 38.90
CA GLU A 169 -35.09 23.95 39.74
C GLU A 169 -34.97 24.29 41.26
N GLU A 170 -33.84 24.89 41.66
CA GLU A 170 -33.71 25.45 43.00
C GLU A 170 -34.70 26.61 43.27
N LYS A 171 -35.14 27.35 42.22
CA LYS A 171 -36.16 28.38 42.29
C LYS A 171 -37.58 27.87 42.03
N ALA A 172 -37.75 26.85 41.14
CA ALA A 172 -39.04 26.33 40.69
C ALA A 172 -39.72 25.38 41.70
N VAL A 173 -39.11 25.14 42.85
CA VAL A 173 -39.88 24.68 44.02
C VAL A 173 -40.97 25.70 44.39
N ASN A 174 -40.98 26.90 43.77
CA ASN A 174 -41.94 27.96 44.12
C ASN A 174 -42.84 28.49 43.01
N ASP A 175 -42.62 28.22 41.72
CA ASP A 175 -43.53 28.75 40.67
C ASP A 175 -43.61 27.85 39.43
N ASN A 176 -44.83 27.44 39.06
CA ASN A 176 -45.21 26.76 37.84
C ASN A 176 -45.08 27.67 36.60
N LEU A 177 -44.06 27.53 35.79
CA LEU A 177 -44.04 28.07 34.44
C LEU A 177 -43.13 27.18 33.55
N LEU A 178 -43.76 26.36 32.70
CA LEU A 178 -43.14 25.65 31.59
C LEU A 178 -43.12 26.56 30.37
N GLU A 179 -41.94 27.07 30.00
CA GLU A 179 -41.75 27.68 28.69
C GLU A 179 -40.96 26.74 27.77
N GLU A 180 -41.43 26.61 26.53
CA GLU A 180 -40.89 25.74 25.49
C GLU A 180 -39.45 26.13 25.12
N LYS A 181 -38.54 25.12 25.16
CA LYS A 181 -37.17 25.25 24.72
C LYS A 181 -37.06 24.82 23.26
N ASN A 182 -36.92 25.77 22.37
CA ASN A 182 -36.47 25.49 21.00
C ASN A 182 -35.84 26.73 20.37
N GLY A 183 -34.57 26.66 19.92
CA GLY A 183 -34.17 27.48 18.81
C GLY A 183 -32.84 28.23 18.76
N LYS A 184 -31.78 27.84 19.49
CA LYS A 184 -30.48 28.54 19.35
C LYS A 184 -29.35 27.76 18.66
N HIS A 185 -29.40 26.43 18.61
CA HIS A 185 -28.26 25.61 18.10
C HIS A 185 -28.15 25.50 16.57
N THR A 186 -29.13 25.93 15.82
CA THR A 186 -29.26 25.65 14.38
C THR A 186 -28.51 26.60 13.44
N ASP A 187 -28.15 27.79 13.92
CA ASP A 187 -27.36 28.75 13.15
C ASP A 187 -25.86 28.58 13.32
N ALA A 188 -25.41 27.75 14.29
CA ALA A 188 -23.99 27.62 14.64
C ALA A 188 -23.13 27.14 13.49
N TYR A 189 -23.60 26.19 12.69
CA TYR A 189 -22.86 25.64 11.56
C TYR A 189 -22.95 26.40 10.25
N LYS A 190 -23.85 27.38 10.17
CA LYS A 190 -24.21 28.10 8.93
C LYS A 190 -23.02 28.70 8.18
N ASN A 191 -22.01 29.16 8.90
CA ASN A 191 -20.85 29.84 8.32
C ASN A 191 -19.63 28.95 8.18
N VAL A 192 -19.67 27.67 8.57
CA VAL A 192 -18.55 26.74 8.44
C VAL A 192 -18.49 26.24 7.00
N LEU A 193 -17.40 26.48 6.30
CA LEU A 193 -17.23 26.04 4.91
C LEU A 193 -16.87 24.56 4.82
N GLY A 194 -17.30 23.90 3.74
CA GLY A 194 -16.92 22.52 3.42
C GLY A 194 -17.60 21.49 4.33
N ILE A 195 -18.87 21.69 4.68
CA ILE A 195 -19.65 20.72 5.45
C ILE A 195 -21.03 20.45 4.86
N LEU A 196 -21.51 19.24 5.12
CA LEU A 196 -22.92 18.85 5.09
C LEU A 196 -23.35 18.59 6.53
N TYR A 197 -24.49 19.10 6.94
CA TYR A 197 -25.01 18.84 8.29
C TYR A 197 -26.54 18.79 8.32
N ARG A 198 -27.06 18.23 9.39
CA ARG A 198 -28.50 18.14 9.63
C ARG A 198 -28.95 19.32 10.48
N ASP A 199 -29.91 20.08 9.99
CA ASP A 199 -30.56 21.14 10.79
C ASP A 199 -31.59 20.56 11.80
N LYS A 200 -32.17 21.41 12.59
CA LYS A 200 -33.20 21.06 13.62
C LYS A 200 -34.42 20.35 13.04
N ASP A 201 -34.79 20.67 11.80
CA ASP A 201 -35.95 20.11 11.12
C ASP A 201 -35.62 18.79 10.42
N GLY A 202 -34.37 18.29 10.59
CA GLY A 202 -33.86 17.05 9.98
C GLY A 202 -33.45 17.20 8.52
N LYS A 203 -33.45 18.42 7.99
CA LYS A 203 -33.06 18.72 6.61
C LYS A 203 -31.52 18.72 6.49
N ILE A 204 -31.00 18.14 5.43
CA ILE A 204 -29.58 18.18 5.11
C ILE A 204 -29.26 19.53 4.45
N ILE A 205 -28.32 20.25 5.03
CA ILE A 205 -27.84 21.55 4.56
C ILE A 205 -26.44 21.39 4.00
N HIS A 206 -26.19 21.99 2.85
CA HIS A 206 -24.90 22.04 2.19
C HIS A 206 -24.30 23.44 2.31
N ASN A 207 -23.21 23.57 3.01
CA ASN A 207 -22.48 24.84 3.03
C ASN A 207 -21.53 24.95 1.82
N PRO A 208 -21.13 26.16 1.42
CA PRO A 208 -20.20 26.35 0.32
C PRO A 208 -18.88 25.59 0.52
N ALA A 209 -18.30 25.12 -0.58
CA ALA A 209 -16.99 24.47 -0.56
C ALA A 209 -15.92 25.40 0.00
N ARG A 210 -14.96 24.83 0.73
CA ARG A 210 -13.82 25.58 1.23
C ARG A 210 -12.82 25.86 0.10
N PRO A 211 -12.22 27.05 0.02
CA PRO A 211 -11.08 27.31 -0.86
C PRO A 211 -9.90 26.37 -0.53
N LEU A 212 -9.18 25.95 -1.55
CA LEU A 212 -7.99 25.10 -1.41
C LEU A 212 -6.91 25.83 -0.62
N MET A 213 -6.31 25.13 0.35
CA MET A 213 -5.28 25.72 1.22
C MET A 213 -3.91 25.77 0.55
N ASN A 214 -3.01 26.62 1.09
CA ASN A 214 -1.60 26.58 0.80
C ASN A 214 -0.95 25.47 1.65
N LEU A 215 -0.21 24.54 1.02
CA LEU A 215 0.41 23.42 1.73
C LEU A 215 1.53 23.85 2.71
N ASP A 216 2.09 25.03 2.52
CA ASP A 216 3.08 25.59 3.47
C ASP A 216 2.45 25.96 4.83
N ASP A 217 1.13 26.10 4.89
CA ASP A 217 0.39 26.36 6.13
C ASP A 217 0.17 25.09 6.98
N LEU A 218 0.46 23.91 6.43
CA LEU A 218 0.37 22.65 7.19
C LEU A 218 1.55 22.50 8.14
N PRO A 219 1.31 22.25 9.44
CA PRO A 219 2.39 21.92 10.36
C PRO A 219 3.02 20.56 10.06
N PHE A 220 4.32 20.41 10.29
CA PHE A 220 4.96 19.11 10.27
C PHE A 220 4.57 18.30 11.51
N ILE A 221 3.99 17.12 11.32
CA ILE A 221 3.35 16.33 12.39
C ILE A 221 4.31 15.43 13.15
N TYR A 222 5.45 15.04 12.57
CA TYR A 222 6.38 14.05 13.11
C TYR A 222 7.36 14.63 14.15
N LYS A 223 6.83 15.34 15.17
CA LYS A 223 7.67 15.91 16.27
C LYS A 223 8.11 14.85 17.27
N ASP A 224 7.27 13.85 17.51
CA ASP A 224 7.53 12.70 18.38
C ASP A 224 7.30 11.40 17.61
N LEU A 225 8.38 10.70 17.30
CA LEU A 225 8.34 9.42 16.57
C LEU A 225 7.94 8.23 17.47
N SER A 226 7.85 8.40 18.79
CA SER A 226 7.49 7.31 19.71
C SER A 226 6.09 6.76 19.44
N VAL A 227 5.15 7.60 18.97
CA VAL A 227 3.77 7.21 18.60
C VAL A 227 3.68 6.49 17.27
N PHE A 228 4.75 6.52 16.46
CA PHE A 228 4.81 5.92 15.13
C PHE A 228 5.72 4.69 15.06
N GLN A 229 6.11 4.10 16.19
CA GLN A 229 6.97 2.93 16.21
C GLN A 229 6.34 1.76 15.43
N ASN A 230 7.13 1.13 14.56
CA ASN A 230 6.71 0.05 13.67
C ASN A 230 5.60 0.44 12.67
N LYS A 231 5.48 1.73 12.36
CA LYS A 231 4.55 2.25 11.34
C LYS A 231 5.30 2.81 10.14
N ILE A 232 4.65 2.74 8.98
CA ILE A 232 5.05 3.48 7.79
C ILE A 232 4.66 4.94 8.02
N LEU A 233 5.59 5.86 7.80
CA LEU A 233 5.31 7.29 7.88
C LEU A 233 4.83 7.77 6.51
N TYR A 234 3.71 8.50 6.52
CA TYR A 234 3.15 9.08 5.30
C TYR A 234 3.52 10.55 5.19
N TYR A 235 3.95 10.98 4.02
CA TYR A 235 4.38 12.35 3.79
C TYR A 235 3.77 12.90 2.50
N GLU A 236 3.37 14.16 2.50
CA GLU A 236 2.74 14.84 1.38
C GLU A 236 3.57 16.04 0.96
N THR A 237 4.09 16.05 -0.28
CA THR A 237 4.78 17.21 -0.86
C THR A 237 3.94 17.95 -1.87
N SER A 238 2.89 17.29 -2.38
CA SER A 238 1.92 17.89 -3.29
C SER A 238 0.53 17.33 -3.09
N ARG A 239 -0.50 18.14 -3.36
CA ARG A 239 -1.92 17.74 -3.28
C ARG A 239 -2.63 18.09 -4.58
N GLY A 240 -3.49 17.17 -5.06
CA GLY A 240 -4.16 17.22 -6.35
C GLY A 240 -3.49 16.31 -7.38
N CYS A 241 -4.14 16.12 -8.53
CA CYS A 241 -3.60 15.32 -9.65
C CYS A 241 -3.99 15.95 -10.98
N PRO A 242 -3.06 16.19 -11.92
CA PRO A 242 -3.39 16.85 -13.19
C PRO A 242 -4.16 15.95 -14.15
N PHE A 243 -4.17 14.63 -13.89
CA PHE A 243 -4.81 13.63 -14.74
C PHE A 243 -6.30 13.48 -14.40
N SER A 244 -7.06 12.95 -15.37
CA SER A 244 -8.52 12.83 -15.31
C SER A 244 -9.01 11.38 -15.38
N CYS A 245 -8.23 10.44 -14.83
CA CYS A 245 -8.58 9.01 -14.85
C CYS A 245 -9.98 8.79 -14.29
N SER A 246 -10.84 8.11 -15.09
CA SER A 246 -12.29 8.01 -14.82
C SER A 246 -12.65 7.23 -13.56
N TYR A 247 -11.80 6.31 -13.12
CA TYR A 247 -11.99 5.46 -11.95
C TYR A 247 -11.44 6.08 -10.65
N CYS A 248 -10.71 7.20 -10.73
CA CYS A 248 -9.95 7.74 -9.61
C CYS A 248 -10.59 9.00 -9.02
N LEU A 249 -10.74 9.05 -7.69
CA LEU A 249 -11.24 10.24 -7.00
C LEU A 249 -10.25 11.42 -7.01
N SER A 250 -8.95 11.16 -7.15
CA SER A 250 -7.94 12.23 -7.24
C SER A 250 -8.07 13.08 -8.50
N SER A 251 -8.81 12.59 -9.51
CA SER A 251 -9.13 13.34 -10.73
C SER A 251 -10.14 14.50 -10.53
N ILE A 252 -10.76 14.57 -9.35
CA ILE A 252 -11.71 15.63 -8.98
C ILE A 252 -10.98 16.95 -8.72
N ASP A 253 -9.86 16.90 -7.98
CA ASP A 253 -9.00 18.08 -7.75
C ASP A 253 -7.83 18.08 -8.73
N ARG A 254 -7.99 18.81 -9.84
CA ARG A 254 -6.99 18.92 -10.92
C ARG A 254 -5.92 19.99 -10.65
N LYS A 255 -6.11 20.81 -9.64
CA LYS A 255 -5.17 21.88 -9.30
C LYS A 255 -4.08 21.34 -8.39
N VAL A 256 -2.96 20.93 -8.97
CA VAL A 256 -1.80 20.50 -8.18
C VAL A 256 -1.18 21.70 -7.46
N ARG A 257 -0.96 21.54 -6.17
CA ARG A 257 -0.28 22.50 -5.28
C ARG A 257 0.91 21.80 -4.66
N PHE A 258 2.00 22.51 -4.53
CA PHE A 258 3.25 21.97 -4.00
C PHE A 258 3.61 22.66 -2.70
N ARG A 259 4.15 21.91 -1.76
CA ARG A 259 4.84 22.42 -0.59
C ARG A 259 6.16 23.03 -1.02
N SER A 260 6.56 24.15 -0.42
CA SER A 260 7.81 24.81 -0.79
C SER A 260 9.02 23.90 -0.54
N PHE A 261 9.95 23.87 -1.49
CA PHE A 261 11.10 22.96 -1.42
C PHE A 261 11.96 23.17 -0.17
N SER A 262 12.05 24.40 0.34
CA SER A 262 12.78 24.71 1.58
C SER A 262 12.16 24.10 2.84
N LEU A 263 10.84 23.87 2.86
CA LEU A 263 10.17 23.11 3.91
C LEU A 263 10.39 21.61 3.71
N VAL A 264 10.20 21.13 2.48
CA VAL A 264 10.42 19.73 2.12
C VAL A 264 11.83 19.27 2.51
N GLN A 265 12.86 20.06 2.23
CA GLN A 265 14.25 19.75 2.63
C GLN A 265 14.37 19.51 4.13
N LYS A 266 13.88 20.44 4.96
CA LYS A 266 13.94 20.31 6.42
C LYS A 266 13.21 19.08 6.96
N GLU A 267 12.11 18.73 6.31
CA GLU A 267 11.28 17.58 6.70
C GLU A 267 11.91 16.26 6.26
N LEU A 268 12.56 16.23 5.09
CA LEU A 268 13.37 15.10 4.64
C LEU A 268 14.60 14.91 5.54
N ASP A 269 15.29 15.99 5.92
CA ASP A 269 16.40 15.93 6.89
C ASP A 269 15.93 15.29 8.20
N PHE A 270 14.76 15.70 8.70
CA PHE A 270 14.21 15.10 9.92
C PHE A 270 14.03 13.57 9.80
N PHE A 271 13.49 13.07 8.69
CA PHE A 271 13.33 11.63 8.48
C PHE A 271 14.69 10.91 8.40
N MET A 272 15.64 11.49 7.69
CA MET A 272 16.97 10.91 7.52
C MET A 272 17.81 10.96 8.80
N ASP A 273 17.80 12.07 9.54
CA ASP A 273 18.52 12.23 10.80
C ASP A 273 18.00 11.29 11.89
N ASN A 274 16.71 10.98 11.87
CA ASN A 274 16.08 10.05 12.80
C ASN A 274 16.07 8.58 12.30
N MET A 275 16.79 8.28 11.21
CA MET A 275 16.91 6.92 10.65
C MET A 275 15.55 6.25 10.43
N VAL A 276 14.54 7.00 9.96
CA VAL A 276 13.20 6.46 9.70
C VAL A 276 13.29 5.37 8.64
N PRO A 277 12.83 4.13 8.93
CA PRO A 277 13.05 3.02 7.99
C PRO A 277 12.34 3.22 6.65
N GLN A 278 11.11 3.76 6.67
CA GLN A 278 10.32 3.96 5.47
C GLN A 278 9.42 5.20 5.55
N VAL A 279 9.45 6.01 4.51
CA VAL A 279 8.56 7.14 4.27
C VAL A 279 7.82 6.90 2.96
N LYS A 280 6.48 6.80 3.00
CA LYS A 280 5.65 6.71 1.79
C LYS A 280 5.09 8.09 1.46
N LEU A 281 5.48 8.62 0.31
CA LEU A 281 4.86 9.83 -0.22
C LEU A 281 3.48 9.49 -0.77
N ILE A 282 2.49 10.32 -0.42
CA ILE A 282 1.09 10.13 -0.83
C ILE A 282 0.68 11.07 -1.96
N ASP A 283 1.64 11.72 -2.57
CA ASP A 283 1.49 12.51 -3.80
C ASP A 283 0.94 11.61 -4.91
N ARG A 284 -0.20 11.96 -5.50
CA ARG A 284 -0.96 11.07 -6.42
C ARG A 284 -0.28 10.78 -7.76
N THR A 285 0.59 11.64 -8.20
CA THR A 285 1.55 11.42 -9.29
C THR A 285 2.73 12.33 -8.99
N PHE A 286 3.65 11.81 -8.22
CA PHE A 286 4.76 12.58 -7.66
C PHE A 286 5.55 13.34 -8.73
N ASN A 287 5.79 12.69 -9.87
CA ASN A 287 6.58 13.27 -10.98
C ASN A 287 5.75 14.03 -12.03
N CYS A 288 4.54 14.47 -11.68
CA CYS A 288 3.73 15.31 -12.59
C CYS A 288 4.35 16.70 -12.82
N ASN A 289 5.24 17.14 -11.93
CA ASN A 289 6.11 18.31 -12.12
C ASN A 289 7.57 17.83 -12.06
N LYS A 290 8.24 17.86 -13.20
CA LYS A 290 9.62 17.38 -13.34
C LYS A 290 10.60 18.09 -12.41
N GLU A 291 10.52 19.43 -12.32
CA GLU A 291 11.46 20.23 -11.53
C GLU A 291 11.34 19.89 -10.03
N HIS A 292 10.10 19.78 -9.53
CA HIS A 292 9.82 19.42 -8.15
C HIS A 292 10.33 18.00 -7.82
N ALA A 293 9.98 17.03 -8.64
CA ALA A 293 10.38 15.64 -8.44
C ALA A 293 11.91 15.48 -8.49
N LEU A 294 12.55 16.06 -9.50
CA LEU A 294 14.00 15.96 -9.69
C LEU A 294 14.77 16.65 -8.55
N ALA A 295 14.26 17.77 -8.03
CA ALA A 295 14.87 18.44 -6.88
C ALA A 295 14.85 17.54 -5.62
N ILE A 296 13.73 16.88 -5.37
CA ILE A 296 13.59 15.97 -4.23
C ILE A 296 14.46 14.71 -4.42
N TRP A 297 14.41 14.05 -5.58
CA TRP A 297 15.23 12.86 -5.84
C TRP A 297 16.72 13.12 -5.76
N ARG A 298 17.21 14.27 -6.27
CA ARG A 298 18.61 14.68 -6.10
C ARG A 298 18.96 14.87 -4.62
N TYR A 299 18.08 15.57 -3.90
CA TYR A 299 18.30 15.86 -2.49
C TYR A 299 18.44 14.59 -1.65
N ILE A 300 17.52 13.63 -1.79
CA ILE A 300 17.60 12.37 -1.03
C ILE A 300 18.79 11.49 -1.46
N ALA A 301 19.19 11.54 -2.74
CA ALA A 301 20.39 10.83 -3.20
C ALA A 301 21.68 11.42 -2.63
N GLU A 302 21.76 12.75 -2.51
CA GLU A 302 22.93 13.47 -1.97
C GLU A 302 23.06 13.36 -0.44
N HIS A 303 21.93 13.18 0.27
CA HIS A 303 21.86 13.13 1.74
C HIS A 303 21.51 11.75 2.30
N ASP A 304 21.64 10.69 1.50
CA ASP A 304 21.27 9.33 1.90
C ASP A 304 22.00 8.89 3.19
N ASN A 305 21.20 8.49 4.18
CA ASN A 305 21.69 8.00 5.48
C ASN A 305 21.99 6.49 5.50
N GLY A 306 21.82 5.79 4.38
CA GLY A 306 22.03 4.33 4.26
C GLY A 306 20.87 3.48 4.82
N VAL A 307 19.82 4.05 5.38
CA VAL A 307 18.71 3.35 6.05
C VAL A 307 17.36 3.67 5.42
N THR A 308 17.00 4.96 5.32
CA THR A 308 15.67 5.41 4.92
C THR A 308 15.33 4.99 3.49
N ASN A 309 14.14 4.42 3.31
CA ASN A 309 13.52 4.13 2.02
C ASN A 309 12.39 5.13 1.77
N PHE A 310 12.35 5.71 0.58
CA PHE A 310 11.27 6.60 0.13
C PHE A 310 10.44 5.93 -0.95
N HIS A 311 9.13 5.83 -0.75
CA HIS A 311 8.21 5.20 -1.68
C HIS A 311 7.38 6.27 -2.41
N PHE A 312 7.37 6.22 -3.76
CA PHE A 312 6.72 7.20 -4.63
C PHE A 312 5.70 6.55 -5.57
N GLU A 313 4.54 7.20 -5.74
CA GLU A 313 3.58 6.88 -6.82
C GLU A 313 3.94 7.74 -8.05
N VAL A 314 4.30 7.10 -9.18
CA VAL A 314 4.82 7.80 -10.36
C VAL A 314 4.13 7.39 -11.67
N ALA A 315 4.15 8.29 -12.65
CA ALA A 315 3.89 7.99 -14.05
C ALA A 315 5.22 7.71 -14.75
N ALA A 316 5.47 6.44 -15.10
CA ALA A 316 6.77 6.02 -15.62
C ALA A 316 7.09 6.59 -17.01
N ASP A 317 6.07 6.88 -17.81
CA ASP A 317 6.23 7.54 -19.13
C ASP A 317 6.65 9.02 -19.04
N LEU A 318 6.55 9.65 -17.86
CA LEU A 318 7.07 10.99 -17.62
C LEU A 318 8.57 11.00 -17.24
N ILE A 319 9.13 9.86 -16.83
CA ILE A 319 10.55 9.75 -16.47
C ILE A 319 11.41 9.91 -17.72
N GLY A 320 12.39 10.80 -17.65
CA GLY A 320 13.34 11.07 -18.72
C GLY A 320 14.79 10.77 -18.33
N GLU A 321 15.72 11.12 -19.22
CA GLU A 321 17.15 10.83 -19.06
C GLU A 321 17.77 11.46 -17.80
N GLU A 322 17.31 12.64 -17.38
CA GLU A 322 17.85 13.31 -16.18
C GLU A 322 17.47 12.58 -14.91
N GLU A 323 16.20 12.11 -14.82
CA GLU A 323 15.71 11.30 -13.69
C GLU A 323 16.41 9.94 -13.66
N LEU A 324 16.55 9.28 -14.81
CA LEU A 324 17.27 8.01 -14.94
C LEU A 324 18.73 8.15 -14.49
N ALA A 325 19.41 9.22 -14.85
CA ALA A 325 20.78 9.48 -14.42
C ALA A 325 20.91 9.63 -12.89
N VAL A 326 19.91 10.24 -12.23
CA VAL A 326 19.87 10.31 -10.75
C VAL A 326 19.60 8.94 -10.17
N PHE A 327 18.66 8.18 -10.72
CA PHE A 327 18.29 6.83 -10.23
C PHE A 327 19.46 5.86 -10.30
N GLU A 328 20.27 5.90 -11.35
CA GLU A 328 21.45 5.05 -11.51
C GLU A 328 22.47 5.22 -10.38
N THR A 329 22.55 6.42 -9.78
CA THR A 329 23.50 6.72 -8.70
C THR A 329 22.99 6.40 -7.30
N MET A 330 21.70 6.07 -7.16
CA MET A 330 21.08 5.83 -5.86
C MET A 330 21.56 4.51 -5.24
N ARG A 331 21.66 4.50 -3.93
CA ARG A 331 21.86 3.26 -3.15
C ARG A 331 20.72 2.26 -3.41
N PRO A 332 21.01 0.96 -3.52
CA PRO A 332 19.96 -0.05 -3.56
C PRO A 332 18.97 0.07 -2.39
N GLY A 333 17.68 0.19 -2.70
CA GLY A 333 16.61 0.35 -1.72
C GLY A 333 16.45 1.76 -1.16
N LEU A 334 17.11 2.79 -1.71
CA LEU A 334 16.84 4.18 -1.32
C LEU A 334 15.43 4.62 -1.73
N ILE A 335 15.02 4.26 -2.94
CA ILE A 335 13.65 4.53 -3.41
C ILE A 335 12.92 3.26 -3.85
N GLN A 336 11.61 3.33 -3.81
CA GLN A 336 10.67 2.37 -4.37
C GLN A 336 9.64 3.12 -5.22
N LEU A 337 9.30 2.58 -6.38
CA LEU A 337 8.35 3.18 -7.31
C LEU A 337 7.09 2.31 -7.43
N GLU A 338 5.94 2.92 -7.23
CA GLU A 338 4.62 2.35 -7.50
C GLU A 338 4.09 2.96 -8.82
N ILE A 339 3.82 2.11 -9.80
CA ILE A 339 3.57 2.50 -11.18
C ILE A 339 2.24 1.92 -11.64
N GLY A 340 1.26 2.79 -11.84
CA GLY A 340 -0.03 2.36 -12.38
C GLY A 340 0.04 2.18 -13.90
N LEU A 341 0.08 0.97 -14.41
CA LEU A 341 -0.11 0.65 -15.83
C LEU A 341 -1.60 0.53 -16.16
N GLN A 342 -2.32 -0.19 -15.35
CA GLN A 342 -3.76 -0.48 -15.35
C GLN A 342 -4.19 -1.41 -16.49
N SER A 343 -3.80 -1.15 -17.72
CA SER A 343 -4.05 -1.93 -18.95
C SER A 343 -3.03 -1.57 -20.02
N THR A 344 -2.82 -2.43 -21.00
CA THR A 344 -2.08 -2.12 -22.26
C THR A 344 -3.02 -2.02 -23.47
N ASN A 345 -4.32 -2.22 -23.27
CA ASN A 345 -5.33 -2.02 -24.30
C ASN A 345 -5.56 -0.53 -24.54
N LEU A 346 -5.23 -0.05 -25.74
CA LEU A 346 -5.32 1.36 -26.09
C LEU A 346 -6.76 1.91 -26.05
N GLU A 347 -7.76 1.10 -26.38
CA GLU A 347 -9.17 1.48 -26.30
C GLU A 347 -9.59 1.67 -24.84
N THR A 348 -9.20 0.76 -23.96
CA THR A 348 -9.39 0.86 -22.51
C THR A 348 -8.68 2.09 -21.94
N ILE A 349 -7.39 2.30 -22.28
CA ILE A 349 -6.60 3.46 -21.82
C ILE A 349 -7.30 4.78 -22.20
N HIS A 350 -7.78 4.88 -23.44
CA HIS A 350 -8.51 6.05 -23.90
C HIS A 350 -9.83 6.26 -23.13
N GLU A 351 -10.62 5.20 -22.96
CA GLU A 351 -11.93 5.28 -22.30
C GLU A 351 -11.81 5.63 -20.80
N ILE A 352 -10.82 5.08 -20.11
CA ILE A 352 -10.56 5.46 -18.72
C ILE A 352 -9.89 6.84 -18.60
N ARG A 353 -9.77 7.58 -19.71
CA ARG A 353 -9.18 8.95 -19.76
C ARG A 353 -7.76 9.02 -19.21
N ARG A 354 -7.01 7.94 -19.37
CA ARG A 354 -5.60 7.89 -18.97
C ARG A 354 -4.72 8.33 -20.15
N VAL A 355 -3.79 9.22 -19.90
CA VAL A 355 -2.76 9.61 -20.87
C VAL A 355 -1.50 8.86 -20.51
N MET A 356 -1.08 7.90 -21.35
CA MET A 356 0.07 7.07 -21.06
C MET A 356 0.64 6.48 -22.38
N ASP A 357 1.96 6.48 -22.49
CA ASP A 357 2.70 5.80 -23.55
C ASP A 357 3.22 4.45 -23.03
N VAL A 358 2.55 3.35 -23.40
CA VAL A 358 2.86 1.99 -22.92
C VAL A 358 4.27 1.56 -23.30
N GLU A 359 4.76 1.86 -24.51
CA GLU A 359 6.11 1.49 -24.94
C GLU A 359 7.18 2.25 -24.15
N LYS A 360 6.92 3.52 -23.86
CA LYS A 360 7.81 4.30 -23.01
C LYS A 360 7.80 3.79 -21.57
N VAL A 361 6.64 3.43 -21.00
CA VAL A 361 6.57 2.77 -19.69
C VAL A 361 7.46 1.53 -19.69
N LYS A 362 7.29 0.63 -20.68
CA LYS A 362 8.09 -0.59 -20.80
C LYS A 362 9.59 -0.32 -20.87
N SER A 363 10.02 0.58 -21.75
CA SER A 363 11.44 0.92 -21.89
C SER A 363 12.03 1.54 -20.62
N THR A 364 11.25 2.38 -19.94
CA THR A 364 11.65 3.01 -18.67
C THR A 364 11.82 1.97 -17.56
N LEU A 365 10.85 1.06 -17.39
CA LEU A 365 10.93 0.00 -16.36
C LEU A 365 12.13 -0.91 -16.58
N LEU A 366 12.35 -1.35 -17.82
CA LEU A 366 13.51 -2.20 -18.16
C LEU A 366 14.84 -1.47 -17.93
N LYS A 367 14.89 -0.18 -18.22
CA LYS A 367 16.09 0.63 -17.94
C LYS A 367 16.36 0.76 -16.44
N ILE A 368 15.33 1.08 -15.62
CA ILE A 368 15.46 1.14 -14.17
C ILE A 368 15.86 -0.23 -13.59
N ARG A 369 15.26 -1.31 -14.10
CA ARG A 369 15.63 -2.67 -13.68
C ARG A 369 17.12 -2.97 -13.93
N SER A 370 17.68 -2.47 -15.03
CA SER A 370 19.10 -2.68 -15.34
C SER A 370 20.06 -2.04 -14.34
N PHE A 371 19.60 -1.09 -13.52
CA PHE A 371 20.39 -0.50 -12.43
C PHE A 371 20.47 -1.41 -11.20
N GLY A 372 19.47 -2.29 -10.98
CA GLY A 372 19.44 -3.25 -9.88
C GLY A 372 19.29 -2.65 -8.49
N ASN A 373 18.86 -1.40 -8.38
CA ASN A 373 18.86 -0.64 -7.13
C ASN A 373 17.48 -0.12 -6.68
N ILE A 374 16.44 -0.19 -7.52
CA ILE A 374 15.11 0.37 -7.26
C ILE A 374 14.07 -0.74 -7.37
N HIS A 375 13.25 -0.87 -6.33
CA HIS A 375 12.08 -1.76 -6.34
C HIS A 375 10.95 -1.13 -7.16
N GLN A 376 10.43 -1.86 -8.14
CA GLN A 376 9.36 -1.44 -9.02
C GLN A 376 8.10 -2.26 -8.75
N HIS A 377 7.02 -1.59 -8.38
CA HIS A 377 5.69 -2.16 -8.21
C HIS A 377 4.81 -1.71 -9.38
N LEU A 378 4.22 -2.64 -10.10
CA LEU A 378 3.40 -2.37 -11.29
C LEU A 378 1.96 -2.86 -11.08
N ASP A 379 0.97 -2.02 -11.42
CA ASP A 379 -0.44 -2.31 -11.19
C ASP A 379 -1.21 -2.53 -12.49
N LEU A 380 -2.07 -3.55 -12.48
CA LEU A 380 -3.15 -3.77 -13.45
C LEU A 380 -4.52 -3.71 -12.76
N ILE A 381 -5.56 -3.30 -13.50
CA ILE A 381 -6.95 -3.29 -13.00
C ILE A 381 -7.84 -4.12 -13.92
N ALA A 382 -8.38 -5.23 -13.41
CA ALA A 382 -9.38 -6.03 -14.09
C ALA A 382 -10.77 -5.37 -13.99
N GLY A 383 -11.58 -5.51 -15.05
CA GLY A 383 -12.94 -4.99 -15.10
C GLY A 383 -13.06 -3.55 -15.60
N LEU A 384 -12.03 -3.03 -16.25
CA LEU A 384 -12.07 -1.74 -16.95
C LEU A 384 -12.95 -1.83 -18.21
N PRO A 385 -13.52 -0.70 -18.69
CA PRO A 385 -14.28 -0.66 -19.94
C PRO A 385 -13.42 -1.09 -21.13
N TYR A 386 -14.05 -1.76 -22.12
CA TYR A 386 -13.43 -2.27 -23.33
C TYR A 386 -12.31 -3.31 -23.13
N GLU A 387 -12.24 -3.90 -21.95
CA GLU A 387 -11.27 -4.96 -21.65
C GLU A 387 -11.99 -6.25 -21.24
N ASP A 388 -12.05 -7.19 -22.19
CA ASP A 388 -12.50 -8.55 -21.94
C ASP A 388 -11.36 -9.44 -21.40
N LEU A 389 -11.68 -10.70 -21.07
CA LEU A 389 -10.67 -11.63 -20.56
C LEU A 389 -9.48 -11.82 -21.52
N SER A 390 -9.71 -11.84 -22.84
CA SER A 390 -8.65 -12.02 -23.83
C SER A 390 -7.72 -10.81 -23.86
N SER A 391 -8.28 -9.61 -23.84
CA SER A 391 -7.52 -8.36 -23.77
C SER A 391 -6.74 -8.26 -22.46
N PHE A 392 -7.36 -8.64 -21.33
CA PHE A 392 -6.66 -8.64 -20.03
C PHE A 392 -5.49 -9.64 -20.01
N LYS A 393 -5.65 -10.85 -20.59
CA LYS A 393 -4.55 -11.82 -20.75
C LYS A 393 -3.36 -11.20 -21.46
N LYS A 394 -3.62 -10.41 -22.49
CA LYS A 394 -2.56 -9.68 -23.22
C LYS A 394 -1.93 -8.62 -22.33
N SER A 395 -2.72 -7.78 -21.65
CA SER A 395 -2.23 -6.75 -20.71
C SER A 395 -1.37 -7.36 -19.61
N PHE A 396 -1.76 -8.53 -19.08
CA PHE A 396 -0.98 -9.27 -18.10
C PHE A 396 0.38 -9.71 -18.65
N ASN A 397 0.41 -10.31 -19.83
CA ASN A 397 1.67 -10.78 -20.43
C ASN A 397 2.59 -9.61 -20.78
N ASP A 398 2.05 -8.51 -21.27
CA ASP A 398 2.80 -7.27 -21.52
C ASP A 398 3.43 -6.72 -20.21
N ALA A 399 2.65 -6.67 -19.13
CA ALA A 399 3.12 -6.23 -17.81
C ALA A 399 4.17 -7.18 -17.23
N TYR A 400 3.96 -8.49 -17.36
CA TYR A 400 4.93 -9.50 -16.90
C TYR A 400 6.27 -9.36 -17.66
N ALA A 401 6.24 -9.06 -18.95
CA ALA A 401 7.43 -8.82 -19.77
C ALA A 401 8.20 -7.54 -19.37
N MET A 402 7.58 -6.61 -18.65
CA MET A 402 8.25 -5.44 -18.07
C MET A 402 9.08 -5.80 -16.84
N ARG A 403 8.92 -7.01 -16.30
CA ARG A 403 9.69 -7.59 -15.19
C ARG A 403 9.72 -6.71 -13.93
N PRO A 404 8.57 -6.23 -13.41
CA PRO A 404 8.56 -5.53 -12.14
C PRO A 404 8.99 -6.45 -11.00
N ASN A 405 9.42 -5.88 -9.86
CA ASN A 405 9.67 -6.67 -8.65
C ASN A 405 8.35 -7.18 -8.03
N GLN A 406 7.27 -6.39 -8.17
CA GLN A 406 5.94 -6.77 -7.74
C GLN A 406 4.92 -6.43 -8.83
N LEU A 407 4.05 -7.38 -9.16
CA LEU A 407 2.95 -7.23 -10.10
C LEU A 407 1.62 -7.37 -9.36
N GLN A 408 0.90 -6.28 -9.20
CA GLN A 408 -0.40 -6.28 -8.52
C GLN A 408 -1.54 -6.37 -9.55
N LEU A 409 -2.39 -7.37 -9.39
CA LEU A 409 -3.66 -7.46 -10.09
C LEU A 409 -4.76 -6.89 -9.19
N GLY A 410 -5.22 -5.68 -9.49
CA GLY A 410 -6.37 -5.08 -8.83
C GLY A 410 -7.67 -5.36 -9.57
N PHE A 411 -8.80 -5.17 -8.88
CA PHE A 411 -10.14 -5.21 -9.48
C PHE A 411 -10.77 -3.83 -9.37
N LEU A 412 -11.46 -3.40 -10.43
CA LEU A 412 -12.11 -2.10 -10.47
C LEU A 412 -13.02 -1.92 -9.24
N LYS A 413 -12.81 -0.81 -8.54
CA LYS A 413 -13.67 -0.35 -7.46
C LYS A 413 -14.51 0.81 -7.95
N VAL A 414 -15.83 0.66 -7.89
CA VAL A 414 -16.77 1.67 -8.38
C VAL A 414 -16.95 2.73 -7.31
N LEU A 415 -16.04 3.70 -7.29
CA LEU A 415 -15.98 4.73 -6.25
C LEU A 415 -17.09 5.77 -6.44
N LYS A 416 -17.79 6.08 -5.37
CA LYS A 416 -18.82 7.13 -5.37
C LYS A 416 -18.17 8.50 -5.59
N GLY A 417 -18.72 9.28 -6.52
CA GLY A 417 -18.15 10.57 -6.94
C GLY A 417 -17.10 10.48 -8.05
N SER A 418 -16.66 9.28 -8.47
CA SER A 418 -15.83 9.10 -9.67
C SER A 418 -16.69 9.14 -10.93
N TYR A 419 -16.10 9.52 -12.08
CA TYR A 419 -16.77 9.43 -13.37
C TYR A 419 -17.20 7.98 -13.70
N MET A 420 -16.41 6.99 -13.32
CA MET A 420 -16.78 5.58 -13.47
C MET A 420 -18.07 5.24 -12.71
N GLY A 421 -18.26 5.80 -11.52
CA GLY A 421 -19.48 5.66 -10.73
C GLY A 421 -20.71 6.31 -11.36
N GLU A 422 -20.52 7.31 -12.24
CA GLU A 422 -21.61 7.93 -13.03
C GLU A 422 -21.98 7.10 -14.27
N GLN A 423 -21.09 6.21 -14.73
CA GLN A 423 -21.26 5.41 -15.94
C GLN A 423 -21.76 3.97 -15.68
N VAL A 424 -22.26 3.68 -14.48
CA VAL A 424 -22.71 2.34 -14.06
C VAL A 424 -23.66 1.70 -15.08
N ASP A 425 -24.69 2.45 -15.53
CA ASP A 425 -25.66 1.94 -16.50
C ASP A 425 -25.08 1.80 -17.90
N ALA A 426 -24.24 2.75 -18.34
CA ALA A 426 -23.64 2.74 -19.68
C ALA A 426 -22.65 1.57 -19.90
N TYR A 427 -21.93 1.21 -18.85
CA TYR A 427 -20.97 0.13 -18.87
C TYR A 427 -21.53 -1.18 -18.29
N GLU A 428 -22.82 -1.20 -17.94
CA GLU A 428 -23.49 -2.36 -17.30
C GLU A 428 -22.71 -2.89 -16.11
N LEU A 429 -22.13 -1.97 -15.30
CA LEU A 429 -21.31 -2.33 -14.15
C LEU A 429 -22.16 -2.99 -13.07
N LYS A 430 -21.84 -4.21 -12.72
CA LYS A 430 -22.34 -4.86 -11.51
C LYS A 430 -21.18 -4.93 -10.52
N TYR A 431 -21.40 -4.45 -9.33
CA TYR A 431 -20.39 -4.39 -8.27
C TYR A 431 -21.01 -4.66 -6.91
N ARG A 432 -20.20 -4.91 -5.90
CA ARG A 432 -20.67 -5.19 -4.55
C ARG A 432 -21.30 -3.93 -3.94
N ASP A 433 -22.47 -4.08 -3.33
CA ASP A 433 -23.16 -2.98 -2.63
C ASP A 433 -22.38 -2.50 -1.39
N VAL A 434 -21.57 -3.41 -0.81
CA VAL A 434 -20.73 -3.13 0.35
C VAL A 434 -19.29 -2.89 -0.08
N GLN A 435 -18.58 -2.13 0.74
CA GLN A 435 -17.15 -1.87 0.54
C GLN A 435 -16.36 -3.17 0.29
N PRO A 436 -15.35 -3.13 -0.56
CA PRO A 436 -14.77 -1.99 -1.26
C PRO A 436 -15.43 -1.67 -2.61
N TYR A 437 -16.69 -2.00 -2.85
CA TYR A 437 -17.44 -1.73 -4.10
C TYR A 437 -16.80 -2.36 -5.33
N GLU A 438 -16.24 -3.53 -5.15
CA GLU A 438 -15.50 -4.26 -6.17
C GLU A 438 -16.41 -4.78 -7.28
N VAL A 439 -15.96 -4.64 -8.53
CA VAL A 439 -16.66 -5.10 -9.73
C VAL A 439 -16.94 -6.62 -9.65
N LEU A 440 -18.14 -6.99 -10.08
CA LEU A 440 -18.55 -8.39 -10.27
C LEU A 440 -18.63 -8.75 -11.75
N SER A 441 -19.13 -7.84 -12.59
CA SER A 441 -19.15 -7.98 -14.05
C SER A 441 -19.32 -6.63 -14.72
N THR A 442 -18.99 -6.55 -15.98
CA THR A 442 -19.22 -5.38 -16.84
C THR A 442 -19.80 -5.82 -18.17
N LYS A 443 -20.06 -4.88 -19.07
CA LYS A 443 -20.48 -5.19 -20.46
C LYS A 443 -19.47 -6.08 -21.20
N TRP A 444 -18.19 -6.07 -20.82
CA TRP A 444 -17.09 -6.75 -21.53
C TRP A 444 -16.59 -8.01 -20.82
N ILE A 445 -16.71 -8.09 -19.51
CA ILE A 445 -16.21 -9.21 -18.73
C ILE A 445 -17.30 -9.80 -17.83
N SER A 446 -17.45 -11.11 -17.88
CA SER A 446 -18.43 -11.84 -17.07
C SER A 446 -17.96 -12.06 -15.62
N TYR A 447 -18.85 -12.49 -14.73
CA TYR A 447 -18.45 -12.86 -13.37
C TYR A 447 -17.58 -14.12 -13.33
N ASP A 448 -17.81 -15.06 -14.24
CA ASP A 448 -16.97 -16.26 -14.37
C ASP A 448 -15.52 -15.88 -14.74
N ASP A 449 -15.35 -14.90 -15.64
CA ASP A 449 -14.03 -14.38 -15.98
C ASP A 449 -13.36 -13.66 -14.79
N ILE A 450 -14.12 -12.88 -14.03
CA ILE A 450 -13.62 -12.26 -12.79
C ILE A 450 -13.14 -13.32 -11.78
N LEU A 451 -13.87 -14.44 -11.66
CA LEU A 451 -13.44 -15.55 -10.79
C LEU A 451 -12.15 -16.21 -11.29
N ILE A 452 -11.96 -16.34 -12.60
CA ILE A 452 -10.70 -16.81 -13.18
C ILE A 452 -9.57 -15.84 -12.81
N LEU A 453 -9.77 -14.53 -12.99
CA LEU A 453 -8.76 -13.51 -12.69
C LEU A 453 -8.42 -13.45 -11.19
N LYS A 454 -9.38 -13.70 -10.28
CA LYS A 454 -9.11 -13.80 -8.85
C LYS A 454 -8.20 -14.97 -8.50
N ARG A 455 -8.38 -16.12 -9.15
CA ARG A 455 -7.45 -17.24 -8.98
C ARG A 455 -6.05 -16.91 -9.49
N VAL A 456 -5.96 -16.24 -10.63
CA VAL A 456 -4.67 -15.79 -11.19
C VAL A 456 -4.00 -14.79 -10.26
N GLU A 457 -4.74 -13.81 -9.74
CA GLU A 457 -4.24 -12.83 -8.77
C GLU A 457 -3.63 -13.52 -7.55
N GLU A 458 -4.32 -14.47 -6.93
CA GLU A 458 -3.79 -15.19 -5.78
C GLU A 458 -2.53 -16.01 -6.12
N MET A 459 -2.46 -16.60 -7.32
CA MET A 459 -1.26 -17.30 -7.75
C MET A 459 -0.07 -16.36 -8.00
N VAL A 460 -0.32 -15.18 -8.54
CA VAL A 460 0.72 -14.15 -8.69
C VAL A 460 1.22 -13.67 -7.33
N GLU A 461 0.31 -13.43 -6.38
CA GLU A 461 0.67 -13.01 -5.02
C GLU A 461 1.51 -14.07 -4.30
N VAL A 462 1.13 -15.34 -4.42
CA VAL A 462 1.82 -16.45 -3.76
C VAL A 462 3.17 -16.76 -4.39
N TYR A 463 3.26 -16.76 -5.72
CA TYR A 463 4.42 -17.28 -6.42
C TYR A 463 5.33 -16.20 -6.98
N TYR A 464 4.79 -15.11 -7.55
CA TYR A 464 5.59 -14.01 -8.08
C TYR A 464 5.95 -13.00 -6.98
N ASN A 465 4.94 -12.40 -6.36
CA ASN A 465 5.13 -11.28 -5.40
C ASN A 465 5.80 -11.68 -4.09
N SER A 466 5.82 -12.97 -3.77
CA SER A 466 6.52 -13.46 -2.57
C SER A 466 8.04 -13.47 -2.71
N ASP A 467 8.56 -13.31 -3.93
CA ASP A 467 9.97 -13.45 -4.31
C ASP A 467 10.61 -14.80 -3.87
N GLN A 468 9.82 -15.82 -3.57
CA GLN A 468 10.30 -17.11 -3.07
C GLN A 468 10.59 -18.11 -4.19
N PHE A 469 10.25 -17.79 -5.42
CA PHE A 469 10.28 -18.71 -6.57
C PHE A 469 10.98 -18.08 -7.78
N GLU A 470 11.92 -17.18 -7.55
CA GLU A 470 12.52 -16.31 -8.56
C GLU A 470 13.20 -17.10 -9.69
N HIS A 471 13.87 -18.21 -9.37
CA HIS A 471 14.63 -18.99 -10.34
C HIS A 471 13.85 -20.19 -10.89
N VAL A 472 12.93 -20.76 -10.12
CA VAL A 472 12.10 -21.89 -10.59
C VAL A 472 11.00 -21.44 -11.53
N LEU A 473 10.40 -20.26 -11.33
CA LEU A 473 9.31 -19.78 -12.19
C LEU A 473 9.71 -19.61 -13.65
N PRO A 474 10.84 -18.99 -14.02
CA PRO A 474 11.29 -18.93 -15.41
C PRO A 474 11.41 -20.31 -16.07
N TYR A 475 11.92 -21.30 -15.34
CA TYR A 475 12.00 -22.67 -15.84
C TYR A 475 10.62 -23.26 -16.13
N VAL A 476 9.70 -23.19 -15.15
CA VAL A 476 8.36 -23.77 -15.31
C VAL A 476 7.56 -23.05 -16.40
N ILE A 477 7.60 -21.72 -16.40
CA ILE A 477 6.86 -20.88 -17.38
C ILE A 477 7.37 -21.12 -18.81
N SER A 478 8.62 -21.48 -19.00
CA SER A 478 9.18 -21.78 -20.35
C SER A 478 8.48 -22.95 -21.06
N PHE A 479 7.70 -23.76 -20.35
CA PHE A 479 6.90 -24.85 -20.91
C PHE A 479 5.45 -24.46 -21.19
N PHE A 480 5.07 -23.20 -20.97
CA PHE A 480 3.75 -22.67 -21.29
C PHE A 480 3.83 -21.70 -22.46
N GLU A 481 2.73 -21.53 -23.16
CA GLU A 481 2.62 -20.60 -24.29
C GLU A 481 2.83 -19.14 -23.81
N THR A 482 2.30 -18.81 -22.65
CA THR A 482 2.43 -17.48 -22.04
C THR A 482 2.53 -17.57 -20.52
N PRO A 483 3.11 -16.55 -19.85
CA PRO A 483 3.07 -16.47 -18.38
C PRO A 483 1.64 -16.52 -17.82
N TYR A 484 0.68 -15.85 -18.45
CA TYR A 484 -0.72 -15.91 -18.02
C TYR A 484 -1.26 -17.35 -18.02
N ALA A 485 -0.96 -18.14 -19.07
CA ALA A 485 -1.42 -19.51 -19.17
C ALA A 485 -0.89 -20.40 -18.02
N PHE A 486 0.33 -20.17 -17.56
CA PHE A 486 0.87 -20.83 -16.38
C PHE A 486 0.05 -20.49 -15.12
N TYR A 487 -0.16 -19.21 -14.82
CA TYR A 487 -0.88 -18.81 -13.61
C TYR A 487 -2.36 -19.25 -13.63
N GLU A 488 -3.02 -19.19 -14.79
CA GLU A 488 -4.39 -19.69 -14.96
C GLU A 488 -4.46 -21.21 -14.72
N THR A 489 -3.52 -21.98 -15.27
CA THR A 489 -3.48 -23.44 -15.11
C THR A 489 -3.15 -23.82 -13.66
N LEU A 490 -2.21 -23.12 -13.03
CA LEU A 490 -1.88 -23.33 -11.62
C LEU A 490 -3.07 -22.98 -10.71
N GLY A 491 -3.79 -21.88 -11.01
CA GLY A 491 -5.02 -21.50 -10.28
C GLY A 491 -6.12 -22.57 -10.40
N ASN A 492 -6.30 -23.15 -11.57
CA ASN A 492 -7.25 -24.27 -11.77
C ASN A 492 -6.83 -25.54 -11.00
N TYR A 493 -5.53 -25.82 -10.92
CA TYR A 493 -4.99 -26.89 -10.08
C TYR A 493 -5.32 -26.64 -8.60
N TYR A 494 -5.11 -25.43 -8.10
CA TYR A 494 -5.42 -25.04 -6.73
C TYR A 494 -6.91 -25.20 -6.41
N GLU A 495 -7.79 -24.79 -7.31
CA GLU A 495 -9.24 -24.94 -7.15
C GLU A 495 -9.67 -26.41 -7.11
N SER A 496 -9.19 -27.23 -8.06
CA SER A 496 -9.53 -28.64 -8.14
C SER A 496 -9.05 -29.47 -6.94
N HIS A 497 -7.98 -29.03 -6.29
CA HIS A 497 -7.40 -29.66 -5.09
C HIS A 497 -7.84 -28.96 -3.79
N GLN A 498 -8.76 -27.97 -3.85
CA GLN A 498 -9.29 -27.23 -2.70
C GLN A 498 -8.20 -26.59 -1.84
N LEU A 499 -7.17 -26.02 -2.49
CA LEU A 499 -6.02 -25.41 -1.83
C LEU A 499 -6.23 -23.94 -1.49
N PHE A 500 -7.27 -23.28 -2.02
CA PHE A 500 -7.60 -21.91 -1.67
C PHE A 500 -8.15 -21.78 -0.25
N GLY A 501 -7.85 -20.65 0.41
CA GLY A 501 -8.34 -20.38 1.76
C GLY A 501 -7.64 -21.16 2.88
N ILE A 502 -6.63 -21.96 2.56
CA ILE A 502 -5.82 -22.69 3.53
C ILE A 502 -4.57 -21.87 3.87
N GLY A 503 -4.31 -21.68 5.16
CA GLY A 503 -3.07 -21.07 5.62
C GLY A 503 -1.87 -22.00 5.43
N PHE A 504 -1.24 -21.97 4.26
CA PHE A 504 -0.06 -22.79 3.98
C PHE A 504 1.17 -22.32 4.76
N LYS A 505 1.92 -23.30 5.31
CA LYS A 505 3.33 -23.08 5.65
C LYS A 505 4.12 -22.87 4.36
N ARG A 506 5.26 -22.21 4.47
CA ARG A 506 6.16 -21.93 3.34
C ARG A 506 6.47 -23.19 2.52
N GLU A 507 6.91 -24.26 3.17
CA GLU A 507 7.28 -25.52 2.51
C GLU A 507 6.13 -26.11 1.68
N ALA A 508 4.89 -26.05 2.17
CA ALA A 508 3.74 -26.60 1.45
C ALA A 508 3.45 -25.90 0.11
N ARG A 509 3.88 -24.65 -0.05
CA ARG A 509 3.78 -23.93 -1.35
C ARG A 509 4.77 -24.47 -2.37
N TYR A 510 5.99 -24.83 -1.92
CA TYR A 510 6.98 -25.48 -2.76
C TYR A 510 6.52 -26.88 -3.18
N GLU A 511 5.96 -27.65 -2.25
CA GLU A 511 5.39 -28.98 -2.53
C GLU A 511 4.23 -28.88 -3.52
N ALA A 512 3.29 -27.93 -3.34
CA ALA A 512 2.16 -27.72 -4.24
C ALA A 512 2.60 -27.39 -5.67
N LEU A 513 3.60 -26.51 -5.85
CA LEU A 513 4.15 -26.20 -7.16
C LEU A 513 4.83 -27.43 -7.78
N ARG A 514 5.59 -28.16 -6.99
CA ARG A 514 6.26 -29.40 -7.44
C ARG A 514 5.26 -30.45 -7.89
N ASP A 515 4.23 -30.73 -7.09
CA ASP A 515 3.20 -31.71 -7.39
C ASP A 515 2.39 -31.31 -8.62
N PHE A 516 2.07 -30.02 -8.76
CA PHE A 516 1.49 -29.48 -9.98
C PHE A 516 2.35 -29.78 -11.20
N CYS A 517 3.64 -29.47 -11.17
CA CYS A 517 4.53 -29.69 -12.29
C CYS A 517 4.66 -31.17 -12.67
N ILE A 518 4.81 -32.06 -11.67
CA ILE A 518 4.92 -33.51 -11.92
C ILE A 518 3.62 -34.09 -12.50
N GLY A 519 2.46 -33.58 -12.06
CA GLY A 519 1.16 -34.03 -12.55
C GLY A 519 0.79 -33.44 -13.90
N HIS A 520 1.34 -32.29 -14.28
CA HIS A 520 0.96 -31.53 -15.48
C HIS A 520 1.83 -31.86 -16.70
N PHE A 521 3.15 -32.02 -16.51
CA PHE A 521 4.09 -32.15 -17.63
C PHE A 521 4.45 -33.60 -17.98
N ASP A 522 4.76 -33.79 -19.28
CA ASP A 522 5.40 -35.04 -19.73
C ASP A 522 6.85 -35.08 -19.22
N LEU A 523 7.12 -36.02 -18.31
CA LEU A 523 8.42 -36.17 -17.67
C LEU A 523 9.55 -36.64 -18.63
N GLN A 524 9.24 -36.95 -19.90
CA GLN A 524 10.27 -37.15 -20.92
C GLN A 524 10.85 -35.82 -21.45
N GLN A 525 10.07 -34.75 -21.36
CA GLN A 525 10.46 -33.41 -21.82
C GLN A 525 10.78 -32.46 -20.66
N PHE A 526 10.17 -32.69 -19.49
CA PHE A 526 10.32 -31.88 -18.28
C PHE A 526 11.25 -32.57 -17.26
N SER A 527 12.36 -31.92 -16.91
CA SER A 527 13.31 -32.48 -15.95
C SER A 527 12.91 -32.18 -14.51
N VAL A 528 12.46 -33.20 -13.81
CA VAL A 528 12.16 -33.13 -12.37
C VAL A 528 13.43 -32.82 -11.54
N GLN A 529 14.62 -33.29 -11.98
CA GLN A 529 15.87 -33.00 -11.32
C GLN A 529 16.21 -31.50 -11.34
N ILE A 530 15.99 -30.83 -12.49
CA ILE A 530 16.17 -29.37 -12.60
C ILE A 530 15.13 -28.66 -11.73
N LEU A 531 13.87 -29.08 -11.75
CA LEU A 531 12.81 -28.53 -10.90
C LEU A 531 13.19 -28.62 -9.41
N ASP A 532 13.53 -29.81 -8.93
CA ASP A 532 13.89 -30.05 -7.52
C ASP A 532 15.12 -29.23 -7.09
N SER A 533 16.12 -29.10 -7.99
CA SER A 533 17.30 -28.27 -7.77
C SER A 533 16.96 -26.78 -7.66
N LEU A 534 16.10 -26.25 -8.54
CA LEU A 534 15.69 -24.85 -8.50
C LEU A 534 14.79 -24.53 -7.30
N LEU A 535 13.86 -25.43 -6.95
CA LEU A 535 13.07 -25.29 -5.72
C LEU A 535 13.96 -25.29 -4.48
N THR A 536 15.00 -26.15 -4.45
CA THR A 536 15.97 -26.21 -3.35
C THR A 536 16.82 -24.93 -3.29
N TYR A 537 17.27 -24.44 -4.46
CA TYR A 537 18.02 -23.18 -4.56
C TYR A 537 17.21 -22.00 -4.03
N ASP A 538 15.98 -21.78 -4.54
CA ASP A 538 15.11 -20.69 -4.11
C ASP A 538 14.72 -20.81 -2.63
N TYR A 539 14.58 -22.03 -2.11
CA TYR A 539 14.28 -22.25 -0.70
C TYR A 539 15.39 -21.78 0.22
N TYR A 540 16.66 -22.10 -0.10
CA TYR A 540 17.83 -21.68 0.69
C TYR A 540 18.29 -20.25 0.38
N LEU A 541 17.93 -19.68 -0.76
CA LEU A 541 18.29 -18.31 -1.11
C LEU A 541 17.82 -17.30 -0.05
N ARG A 542 16.66 -17.55 0.56
CA ARG A 542 16.02 -16.65 1.53
C ARG A 542 16.47 -16.86 2.97
N GLU A 543 16.65 -18.09 3.39
CA GLU A 543 16.98 -18.38 4.79
C GLU A 543 17.74 -19.69 4.95
N ASN A 544 18.59 -19.74 5.99
CA ASN A 544 19.23 -20.96 6.42
C ASN A 544 18.24 -21.88 7.15
N ALA A 545 17.50 -22.67 6.39
CA ALA A 545 16.49 -23.58 6.92
C ALA A 545 17.10 -24.64 7.84
N LYS A 546 16.42 -24.93 8.95
CA LYS A 546 16.88 -25.91 9.95
C LYS A 546 16.81 -27.36 9.47
N SER A 547 15.91 -27.65 8.54
CA SER A 547 15.68 -28.98 7.98
C SER A 547 15.74 -28.92 6.46
N ARG A 548 16.35 -29.93 5.86
CA ARG A 548 16.37 -30.08 4.42
C ARG A 548 14.96 -30.46 3.92
N PRO A 549 14.45 -29.80 2.88
CA PRO A 549 13.11 -30.09 2.37
C PRO A 549 13.03 -31.48 1.74
N ALA A 550 11.83 -32.10 1.82
CA ALA A 550 11.60 -33.47 1.36
C ALA A 550 11.75 -33.67 -0.15
N TRP A 551 11.56 -32.57 -0.93
CA TRP A 551 11.74 -32.60 -2.40
C TRP A 551 13.19 -32.51 -2.83
N SER A 552 14.13 -32.09 -1.99
CA SER A 552 15.56 -32.10 -2.32
C SER A 552 16.05 -33.53 -2.39
N LYS A 553 16.18 -34.09 -3.59
CA LYS A 553 16.50 -35.50 -3.83
C LYS A 553 17.98 -35.75 -4.03
N GLU A 554 18.77 -34.74 -4.34
CA GLU A 554 20.23 -34.90 -4.43
C GLU A 554 20.81 -35.40 -3.12
N GLU A 555 21.83 -36.24 -3.18
CA GLU A 555 22.47 -36.76 -1.97
C GLU A 555 23.05 -35.60 -1.14
N PRO A 556 22.73 -35.53 0.16
CA PRO A 556 23.29 -34.49 1.02
C PRO A 556 24.80 -34.63 1.11
N ILE A 557 25.50 -33.52 1.24
CA ILE A 557 26.96 -33.48 1.39
C ILE A 557 27.36 -34.29 2.63
N ASP A 558 28.35 -35.17 2.49
CA ASP A 558 28.90 -35.88 3.64
C ASP A 558 29.38 -34.91 4.71
N LYS A 559 28.98 -35.18 5.95
CA LYS A 559 29.29 -34.32 7.09
C LYS A 559 30.75 -34.02 7.27
N THR A 560 31.60 -35.00 6.95
CA THR A 560 33.06 -34.86 7.06
C THR A 560 33.59 -33.92 5.99
N VAL A 561 33.08 -34.03 4.75
CA VAL A 561 33.42 -33.14 3.64
C VAL A 561 32.98 -31.71 3.97
N TYR A 562 31.72 -31.53 4.42
CA TYR A 562 31.16 -30.23 4.84
C TYR A 562 32.03 -29.56 5.92
N GLN A 563 32.37 -30.31 7.00
CA GLN A 563 33.19 -29.80 8.09
C GLN A 563 34.62 -29.48 7.63
N THR A 564 35.20 -30.31 6.75
CA THR A 564 36.57 -30.13 6.23
C THR A 564 36.66 -28.88 5.37
N PHE A 565 35.63 -28.61 4.52
CA PHE A 565 35.57 -27.39 3.72
C PHE A 565 35.68 -26.13 4.59
N PHE A 566 34.85 -26.00 5.61
CA PHE A 566 34.89 -24.82 6.50
C PHE A 566 36.14 -24.77 7.37
N LYS A 567 36.66 -25.92 7.84
CA LYS A 567 37.89 -26.00 8.62
C LYS A 567 39.10 -25.53 7.81
N ASN A 568 39.16 -25.87 6.53
CA ASN A 568 40.20 -25.44 5.62
C ASN A 568 40.07 -23.96 5.19
N GLY A 569 38.94 -23.32 5.46
CA GLY A 569 38.66 -21.95 5.06
C GLY A 569 38.21 -21.83 3.60
N GLY A 570 37.53 -22.84 3.08
CA GLY A 570 37.06 -22.90 1.70
C GLY A 570 37.87 -23.83 0.82
N ASN A 571 37.93 -23.56 -0.47
CA ASN A 571 38.67 -24.32 -1.47
C ASN A 571 39.45 -23.39 -2.43
N ALA A 572 39.94 -23.92 -3.55
CA ALA A 572 40.70 -23.13 -4.54
C ALA A 572 39.90 -21.97 -5.16
N LYS A 573 38.56 -22.04 -5.14
CA LYS A 573 37.66 -21.03 -5.72
C LYS A 573 37.25 -19.95 -4.73
N ILE A 574 37.14 -20.27 -3.44
CA ILE A 574 36.76 -19.32 -2.39
C ILE A 574 37.67 -19.47 -1.18
N ASP A 575 38.22 -18.36 -0.71
CA ASP A 575 39.02 -18.29 0.52
C ASP A 575 38.24 -17.46 1.56
N LEU A 576 37.51 -18.17 2.42
CA LEU A 576 36.65 -17.58 3.45
C LEU A 576 37.44 -16.72 4.45
N ARG A 577 38.75 -16.95 4.61
CA ARG A 577 39.58 -16.12 5.50
C ARG A 577 39.88 -14.76 4.89
N LYS A 578 40.01 -14.68 3.57
CA LYS A 578 40.11 -13.40 2.85
C LYS A 578 38.78 -12.61 2.86
N GLU A 579 37.67 -13.32 2.91
CA GLU A 579 36.32 -12.74 3.07
C GLU A 579 36.04 -12.31 4.53
N GLY A 580 37.01 -12.50 5.46
CA GLY A 580 36.90 -12.07 6.86
C GLY A 580 36.23 -13.06 7.81
N TYR A 581 35.93 -14.28 7.37
CA TYR A 581 35.29 -15.30 8.20
C TYR A 581 36.28 -16.22 8.89
N ASP A 582 36.12 -16.47 10.20
CA ASP A 582 36.64 -17.64 10.84
C ASP A 582 35.79 -18.88 10.52
N SER A 583 36.40 -20.08 10.58
CA SER A 583 35.76 -21.35 10.19
C SER A 583 34.45 -21.64 10.96
N LYS A 584 34.34 -21.20 12.20
CA LYS A 584 33.17 -21.45 13.04
C LYS A 584 32.00 -20.48 12.66
N THR A 585 32.31 -19.24 12.40
CA THR A 585 31.36 -18.24 11.94
C THR A 585 30.86 -18.60 10.54
N ALA A 586 31.78 -18.94 9.60
CA ALA A 586 31.40 -19.38 8.26
C ALA A 586 30.43 -20.59 8.31
N ALA A 587 30.77 -21.64 9.07
CA ALA A 587 29.89 -22.83 9.18
C ALA A 587 28.50 -22.54 9.80
N ARG A 588 28.35 -21.44 10.54
CA ARG A 588 27.08 -21.02 11.14
C ARG A 588 26.27 -20.13 10.20
N MET A 589 26.95 -19.25 9.47
CA MET A 589 26.32 -18.20 8.64
C MET A 589 26.15 -18.61 7.19
N MET A 590 26.70 -19.76 6.80
CA MET A 590 26.63 -20.24 5.42
C MET A 590 25.97 -21.61 5.35
N HIS A 591 25.44 -21.92 4.18
CA HIS A 591 24.85 -23.21 3.85
C HIS A 591 25.34 -23.67 2.47
N ILE A 592 25.53 -24.99 2.29
CA ILE A 592 25.93 -25.56 0.99
C ILE A 592 24.92 -26.64 0.60
N GLU A 593 24.37 -26.54 -0.62
CA GLU A 593 23.47 -27.54 -1.21
C GLU A 593 24.00 -28.02 -2.56
N PRO A 594 23.90 -29.32 -2.85
CA PRO A 594 24.13 -29.87 -4.19
C PRO A 594 22.94 -29.50 -5.08
N ILE A 595 23.21 -29.04 -6.29
CA ILE A 595 22.21 -28.74 -7.33
C ILE A 595 22.67 -29.34 -8.67
N ALA A 596 21.74 -29.75 -9.51
CA ALA A 596 22.00 -30.23 -10.84
C ALA A 596 22.66 -29.14 -11.70
N ARG A 597 23.73 -29.46 -12.43
CA ARG A 597 24.41 -28.51 -13.31
C ARG A 597 23.47 -27.90 -14.33
N GLY A 598 22.48 -28.65 -14.82
CA GLY A 598 21.46 -28.16 -15.74
C GLY A 598 20.58 -27.04 -15.19
N ALA A 599 20.51 -26.85 -13.84
CA ALA A 599 19.81 -25.76 -13.21
C ALA A 599 20.58 -24.43 -13.28
N LEU A 600 21.91 -24.45 -13.49
CA LEU A 600 22.76 -23.26 -13.46
C LEU A 600 22.32 -22.16 -14.43
N ARG A 601 21.88 -22.54 -15.62
CA ARG A 601 21.40 -21.56 -16.63
C ARG A 601 20.25 -20.70 -16.14
N TRP A 602 19.46 -21.18 -15.16
CA TRP A 602 18.33 -20.47 -14.60
C TRP A 602 18.69 -19.62 -13.37
N VAL A 603 19.87 -19.82 -12.80
CA VAL A 603 20.34 -19.08 -11.61
C VAL A 603 21.50 -18.11 -11.92
N THR A 604 22.19 -18.27 -13.07
CA THR A 604 23.34 -17.42 -13.44
C THR A 604 23.06 -16.49 -14.61
N ASP A 605 21.93 -16.63 -15.28
CA ASP A 605 21.66 -15.90 -16.51
C ASP A 605 20.85 -14.64 -16.26
N ASP A 606 21.54 -13.50 -16.06
CA ASP A 606 20.94 -12.15 -16.20
C ASP A 606 20.41 -11.88 -17.62
N THR A 607 20.58 -12.84 -18.55
CA THR A 607 20.19 -12.73 -19.95
C THR A 607 18.71 -13.02 -20.21
N TYR A 608 17.88 -13.26 -19.21
CA TYR A 608 16.42 -13.38 -19.38
C TYR A 608 15.75 -12.09 -19.93
N GLY A 609 16.56 -11.12 -20.35
CA GLY A 609 16.15 -9.87 -21.00
C GLY A 609 16.55 -9.74 -22.47
N LYS A 610 17.24 -10.71 -23.08
CA LYS A 610 17.51 -10.68 -24.53
C LYS A 610 16.42 -11.48 -25.25
N GLU A 611 15.48 -10.73 -25.83
CA GLU A 611 14.52 -11.11 -26.86
C GLU A 611 14.19 -12.61 -26.97
N GLN A 612 13.15 -13.06 -26.29
CA GLN A 612 12.34 -14.12 -26.89
C GLN A 612 11.69 -13.50 -28.13
N PRO A 613 11.81 -14.10 -29.31
CA PRO A 613 11.13 -13.61 -30.52
C PRO A 613 9.63 -13.64 -30.24
N ILE A 614 9.01 -12.45 -30.21
CA ILE A 614 7.57 -12.31 -30.24
C ILE A 614 7.13 -12.86 -31.61
N SER A 615 6.50 -14.03 -31.54
CA SER A 615 5.58 -14.61 -32.54
C SER A 615 5.85 -14.32 -34.02
N GLY A 616 6.15 -15.34 -34.75
CA GLY A 616 5.78 -15.35 -36.16
C GLY A 616 6.76 -15.93 -37.19
N GLU A 617 7.86 -16.51 -36.75
CA GLU A 617 8.59 -17.43 -37.66
C GLU A 617 9.01 -18.64 -36.83
N THR A 618 8.31 -19.72 -37.06
CA THR A 618 8.60 -21.05 -36.55
C THR A 618 9.90 -21.54 -37.16
N ASP A 619 10.99 -21.27 -36.48
CA ASP A 619 12.16 -22.14 -36.58
C ASP A 619 12.12 -23.13 -35.39
N HIS A 620 11.47 -24.25 -35.62
CA HIS A 620 11.25 -25.36 -34.72
C HIS A 620 12.54 -26.14 -34.39
N THR A 621 13.70 -25.51 -34.39
CA THR A 621 14.98 -26.23 -34.20
C THR A 621 15.73 -25.93 -32.92
N ASP A 622 15.32 -25.02 -32.02
CA ASP A 622 16.10 -24.69 -30.82
C ASP A 622 15.39 -24.85 -29.46
N ALA A 623 14.09 -25.16 -29.42
CA ALA A 623 13.44 -25.59 -28.18
C ALA A 623 13.73 -27.04 -27.78
N ALA A 624 14.27 -27.82 -28.70
CA ALA A 624 14.70 -29.21 -28.54
C ALA A 624 16.26 -29.34 -28.56
N GLY A 625 16.99 -28.30 -28.26
CA GLY A 625 18.45 -28.30 -28.15
C GLY A 625 19.00 -29.12 -26.98
N CYS A 626 18.33 -30.19 -26.66
CA CYS A 626 18.83 -31.26 -25.80
C CYS A 626 19.48 -32.34 -26.69
N HIS A 627 20.53 -32.04 -27.41
CA HIS A 627 21.52 -33.00 -27.98
C HIS A 627 22.49 -32.30 -28.94
N ARG A 628 23.35 -31.43 -28.41
CA ARG A 628 24.68 -31.23 -28.97
C ARG A 628 25.63 -31.05 -27.81
N ASP A 629 26.59 -31.98 -27.80
CA ASP A 629 27.69 -32.20 -26.86
C ASP A 629 27.31 -32.97 -25.60
N GLY A 630 27.84 -34.16 -25.48
CA GLY A 630 27.65 -35.18 -24.44
C GLY A 630 28.10 -34.75 -23.04
N GLU A 631 27.55 -33.64 -22.51
CA GLU A 631 27.63 -33.32 -21.10
C GLU A 631 26.48 -34.04 -20.39
N GLN A 632 26.84 -34.98 -19.55
CA GLN A 632 25.92 -35.81 -18.78
C GLN A 632 25.04 -34.92 -17.91
N ALA A 633 23.72 -35.13 -17.98
CA ALA A 633 22.70 -34.44 -17.16
C ALA A 633 22.87 -34.70 -15.64
N ASP A 634 23.76 -35.63 -15.26
CA ASP A 634 23.98 -36.09 -13.89
C ASP A 634 25.14 -35.36 -13.17
N ASP A 635 25.72 -34.30 -13.75
CA ASP A 635 26.81 -33.57 -13.12
C ASP A 635 26.28 -32.61 -12.04
N ILE A 636 26.74 -32.79 -10.80
CA ILE A 636 26.35 -32.01 -9.63
C ILE A 636 27.33 -30.86 -9.40
N VAL A 637 26.81 -29.72 -9.04
CA VAL A 637 27.56 -28.56 -8.52
C VAL A 637 27.03 -28.18 -7.16
N TYR A 638 27.74 -27.32 -6.44
CA TYR A 638 27.40 -26.96 -5.08
C TYR A 638 27.08 -25.44 -5.03
N ALA A 639 25.94 -25.07 -4.50
CA ALA A 639 25.60 -23.68 -4.20
C ALA A 639 25.94 -23.36 -2.74
N LEU A 640 26.88 -22.44 -2.54
CA LEU A 640 27.22 -21.90 -1.22
C LEU A 640 26.47 -20.62 -1.00
N PHE A 641 25.55 -20.60 -0.04
CA PHE A 641 24.74 -19.47 0.37
C PHE A 641 25.41 -18.78 1.56
N ASP A 642 25.67 -17.46 1.44
CA ASP A 642 26.21 -16.63 2.51
C ASP A 642 25.11 -15.69 3.03
N TYR A 643 24.62 -15.94 4.24
CA TYR A 643 23.55 -15.16 4.85
C TYR A 643 24.04 -13.92 5.58
N GLU A 644 25.35 -13.70 5.73
CA GLU A 644 25.93 -12.46 6.24
C GLU A 644 26.00 -11.39 5.14
N ASP A 645 26.31 -11.83 3.90
CA ASP A 645 26.38 -10.98 2.73
C ASP A 645 25.07 -11.12 1.91
N ARG A 646 24.15 -10.18 2.09
CA ARG A 646 22.83 -10.22 1.45
C ARG A 646 22.67 -9.11 0.44
N ASN A 647 21.94 -9.41 -0.63
CA ASN A 647 21.49 -8.38 -1.54
C ASN A 647 20.67 -7.32 -0.76
N PRO A 648 21.03 -6.04 -0.80
CA PRO A 648 20.37 -5.02 0.00
C PRO A 648 18.91 -4.76 -0.44
N LEU A 649 18.55 -5.07 -1.70
CA LEU A 649 17.20 -4.88 -2.24
C LEU A 649 16.34 -6.13 -1.99
N SER A 650 16.71 -7.28 -2.52
CA SER A 650 15.93 -8.53 -2.43
C SER A 650 16.09 -9.27 -1.10
N LYS A 651 17.13 -8.96 -0.32
CA LYS A 651 17.51 -9.65 0.94
C LYS A 651 17.98 -11.10 0.73
N ASP A 652 18.23 -11.51 -0.49
CA ASP A 652 18.76 -12.82 -0.82
C ASP A 652 20.17 -13.01 -0.34
N ALA A 653 20.50 -14.23 0.04
CA ALA A 653 21.87 -14.62 0.36
C ALA A 653 22.76 -14.48 -0.89
N LYS A 654 23.98 -14.04 -0.72
CA LYS A 654 24.99 -14.12 -1.79
C LYS A 654 25.31 -15.59 -2.07
N VAL A 655 25.28 -15.96 -3.34
CA VAL A 655 25.54 -17.35 -3.73
C VAL A 655 26.83 -17.47 -4.53
N THR A 656 27.65 -18.45 -4.15
CA THR A 656 28.83 -18.84 -4.91
C THR A 656 28.68 -20.29 -5.39
N VAL A 657 28.77 -20.48 -6.71
CA VAL A 657 28.70 -21.83 -7.29
C VAL A 657 30.08 -22.47 -7.31
N LEU A 658 30.20 -23.67 -6.71
CA LEU A 658 31.40 -24.46 -6.59
C LEU A 658 31.29 -25.72 -7.47
N SER A 659 32.35 -26.05 -8.22
CA SER A 659 32.41 -27.28 -9.03
C SER A 659 32.80 -28.51 -8.22
N GLY A 660 33.21 -28.34 -6.94
CA GLY A 660 33.57 -29.38 -5.98
C GLY A 660 33.88 -28.78 -4.62
N LEU A 661 33.84 -29.59 -3.58
CA LEU A 661 34.10 -29.22 -2.17
C LEU A 661 35.46 -29.69 -1.70
#